data_723aa47773560dba9eef264e6aec98bb
#
_entry.id   723aa47773560dba9eef264e6aec98bb
#
_cell.length_a   1.000
_cell.length_b   1.000
_cell.length_c   1.000
_cell.angle_alpha   90.00
_cell.angle_beta   90.00
_cell.angle_gamma   90.00
#
_symmetry.space_group_name_H-M   'P 1'
#
loop_
_entity.id
_entity.type
_entity.pdbx_description
1 polymer ?
#
loop_
_entity_poly.entity_id
_entity_poly.type
_entity_poly.pdbx_seq_one_letter_code
_entity_poly.pdbx_strand_id
1 'polypeptide(L)'
;MTLQQDYTLQDGNYRILKVLGQGGFGITYLAIQVRLDRKVAIKEFFMKDFCERNETTRQVTLGTAGSREMVNSCRKKFLKEAKHIAKLDHPNIIRIIDVFDENSTSYYVMEYIEGGSLSNKLGTTGLSMSEATRYIFQVAETLEYIHKKNIAHLDIKPSNIMLNGNDEIVLIDFGVSKQYDFSTGGQTSVSPVGCSSGYAPLEQYEPDGVKDFSPQTDIYSLGATYFKLLTGITPLNAFRITKDFLQEKLKANGVPIAVISIICKSMEKLKENRFSDVCSFIEGLNSISLRVDDSSDKKDENIAYKLYEEGTAVMPSQEEIDIWVKNVISGEYNTGRYESAFEHFSEYAKMGNATAQYYLGKMYGDGRGVSRDYAKAVEWYRKSAEQGNADAQCNLGYMYYYGRGVSGNYAKAAEWYRKSAEQEDADAQYNLGKMYEYGRGVSQDYAKAVEWYRKSAEQGNAVAQCNLGIMYRNGLGVSQDNAKAVEWYRKSAEQGNAGAQCNLGGMYYYGRGVSEDYAKAVEWYRKSAEQGNADAQCNLGGMYYYGRGVSEDYARAAEWYRKSAEQEDADAQYNLGKMYEYGRGVSQDYAKAVKWYRKSAEQGNADAQCNLGYMYYYGRGVSEDYAKAAEWYRKSAEQGNAVAQLNLGIMYENGRGISQDNAKAVEWYRKSAEQGNADAQCNLGYMYEYGRGVSQDYAKAVEWYRKSAEQGNAYGQYYLGCMYLFGRGVSRDEAKAVEWYRKSAEQGNADAQYYLGCMYDFGIVVSLDEAKAVEWYRKAAEQGHVDAQYQLGYMYHNGIGVSKDHTKAAEWYSKAAKGGDVSARNILSSPKFKFKTFITKIFN
;
A
#
# COMPACT_ATOMS: atom_id res chain seq x y z
N MET A 1 -38.84 -1.21 -2.48
CA MET A 1 -37.77 -0.40 -3.08
C MET A 1 -38.09 0.06 -4.52
N THR A 2 -38.57 -0.80 -5.40
CA THR A 2 -38.90 -0.46 -6.81
C THR A 2 -40.33 0.00 -6.97
N LEU A 3 -40.63 0.75 -8.04
CA LEU A 3 -42.01 1.04 -8.45
C LEU A 3 -42.67 -0.26 -8.90
N GLN A 4 -43.95 -0.44 -8.55
CA GLN A 4 -44.71 -1.64 -8.89
C GLN A 4 -45.16 -1.59 -10.36
N GLN A 5 -45.53 -2.76 -10.89
CA GLN A 5 -46.18 -2.85 -12.18
C GLN A 5 -47.47 -1.98 -12.20
N ASP A 6 -47.78 -1.40 -13.34
CA ASP A 6 -48.89 -0.50 -13.59
C ASP A 6 -48.88 0.84 -12.83
N TYR A 7 -47.79 1.13 -12.06
CA TYR A 7 -47.58 2.45 -11.50
C TYR A 7 -47.40 3.49 -12.63
N THR A 8 -48.01 4.64 -12.49
CA THR A 8 -47.95 5.71 -13.50
C THR A 8 -47.05 6.85 -13.03
N LEU A 9 -46.30 7.43 -13.95
CA LEU A 9 -45.45 8.59 -13.76
C LEU A 9 -45.87 9.71 -14.68
N GLN A 10 -45.57 10.96 -14.31
CA GLN A 10 -45.83 12.17 -15.07
C GLN A 10 -47.32 12.27 -15.48
N ASP A 11 -48.19 12.31 -14.45
CA ASP A 11 -49.63 12.37 -14.60
C ASP A 11 -50.22 11.33 -15.55
N GLY A 12 -49.72 10.12 -15.51
CA GLY A 12 -50.22 9.01 -16.33
C GLY A 12 -49.61 8.92 -17.74
N ASN A 13 -48.65 9.77 -18.08
CA ASN A 13 -47.97 9.72 -19.37
C ASN A 13 -47.13 8.46 -19.56
N TYR A 14 -46.55 7.93 -18.46
CA TYR A 14 -45.77 6.71 -18.49
C TYR A 14 -46.33 5.67 -17.52
N ARG A 15 -46.50 4.43 -17.95
CA ARG A 15 -46.95 3.30 -17.13
C ARG A 15 -45.88 2.25 -17.05
N ILE A 16 -45.43 1.93 -15.83
CA ILE A 16 -44.41 0.94 -15.56
C ILE A 16 -44.89 -0.46 -15.86
N LEU A 17 -44.14 -1.24 -16.61
CA LEU A 17 -44.41 -2.64 -16.92
C LEU A 17 -43.61 -3.61 -16.03
N LYS A 18 -42.32 -3.36 -15.91
CA LYS A 18 -41.41 -4.20 -15.09
C LYS A 18 -40.09 -3.48 -14.85
N VAL A 19 -39.34 -3.97 -13.87
CA VAL A 19 -37.96 -3.59 -13.64
C VAL A 19 -37.08 -4.28 -14.69
N LEU A 20 -36.21 -3.55 -15.35
CA LEU A 20 -35.16 -4.06 -16.26
C LEU A 20 -33.85 -4.32 -15.55
N GLY A 21 -33.50 -3.49 -14.57
CA GLY A 21 -32.27 -3.64 -13.80
C GLY A 21 -32.15 -2.65 -12.65
N GLN A 22 -31.25 -2.96 -11.70
CA GLN A 22 -30.92 -2.09 -10.58
C GLN A 22 -29.42 -2.02 -10.42
N GLY A 23 -28.88 -0.81 -10.49
CA GLY A 23 -27.46 -0.52 -10.25
C GLY A 23 -27.23 0.29 -8.98
N GLY A 24 -25.99 0.64 -8.70
CA GLY A 24 -25.61 1.41 -7.49
C GLY A 24 -26.24 2.80 -7.39
N PHE A 25 -26.55 3.42 -8.53
CA PHE A 25 -27.05 4.80 -8.61
C PHE A 25 -28.47 4.93 -9.18
N GLY A 26 -29.11 3.81 -9.55
CA GLY A 26 -30.44 3.91 -10.13
C GLY A 26 -31.11 2.60 -10.42
N ILE A 27 -32.41 2.71 -10.74
CA ILE A 27 -33.29 1.60 -11.13
C ILE A 27 -33.78 1.91 -12.55
N THR A 28 -33.71 0.91 -13.44
CA THR A 28 -34.23 1.03 -14.81
C THR A 28 -35.50 0.21 -14.97
N TYR A 29 -36.52 0.82 -15.49
CA TYR A 29 -37.85 0.23 -15.74
C TYR A 29 -38.14 0.15 -17.23
N LEU A 30 -38.84 -0.89 -17.66
CA LEU A 30 -39.61 -0.89 -18.89
C LEU A 30 -40.95 -0.23 -18.62
N ALA A 31 -41.34 0.71 -19.45
CA ALA A 31 -42.64 1.41 -19.37
C ALA A 31 -43.28 1.58 -20.75
N ILE A 32 -44.53 1.88 -20.77
CA ILE A 32 -45.25 2.36 -21.97
C ILE A 32 -45.45 3.88 -21.85
N GLN A 33 -45.08 4.61 -22.86
CA GLN A 33 -45.52 5.98 -23.05
C GLN A 33 -46.98 5.96 -23.58
N VAL A 34 -47.92 6.18 -22.67
CA VAL A 34 -49.35 5.90 -22.89
C VAL A 34 -49.94 6.59 -24.11
N ARG A 35 -49.58 7.87 -24.30
CA ARG A 35 -50.14 8.68 -25.43
C ARG A 35 -49.64 8.24 -26.81
N LEU A 36 -48.51 7.62 -26.90
CA LEU A 36 -47.87 7.20 -28.16
C LEU A 36 -47.85 5.67 -28.33
N ASP A 37 -48.38 4.93 -27.33
CA ASP A 37 -48.41 3.48 -27.27
C ASP A 37 -47.07 2.83 -27.63
N ARG A 38 -45.98 3.43 -27.14
CA ARG A 38 -44.62 2.92 -27.42
C ARG A 38 -43.91 2.53 -26.13
N LYS A 39 -43.09 1.49 -26.23
CA LYS A 39 -42.21 1.07 -25.14
C LYS A 39 -41.06 2.09 -24.98
N VAL A 40 -40.74 2.40 -23.73
CA VAL A 40 -39.62 3.22 -23.35
C VAL A 40 -38.88 2.60 -22.15
N ALA A 41 -37.62 2.96 -21.98
CA ALA A 41 -36.88 2.66 -20.75
C ALA A 41 -36.81 3.89 -19.87
N ILE A 42 -37.14 3.78 -18.59
CA ILE A 42 -37.08 4.87 -17.62
C ILE A 42 -36.03 4.56 -16.57
N LYS A 43 -35.02 5.41 -16.45
CA LYS A 43 -34.00 5.30 -15.40
C LYS A 43 -34.32 6.28 -14.27
N GLU A 44 -34.47 5.76 -13.07
CA GLU A 44 -34.71 6.48 -11.84
C GLU A 44 -33.42 6.66 -11.06
N PHE A 45 -33.18 7.84 -10.53
CA PHE A 45 -32.10 8.03 -9.57
C PHE A 45 -32.47 7.41 -8.22
N PHE A 46 -31.72 6.38 -7.79
CA PHE A 46 -31.98 5.70 -6.53
C PHE A 46 -30.67 5.04 -6.01
N MET A 47 -30.11 5.60 -4.96
CA MET A 47 -28.90 5.06 -4.30
C MET A 47 -29.32 4.13 -3.17
N LYS A 48 -29.25 2.83 -3.39
CA LYS A 48 -29.75 1.79 -2.49
C LYS A 48 -29.27 1.91 -1.03
N ASP A 49 -28.05 2.34 -0.83
CA ASP A 49 -27.43 2.42 0.51
C ASP A 49 -27.78 3.74 1.25
N PHE A 50 -28.41 4.70 0.57
CA PHE A 50 -28.67 6.04 1.10
C PHE A 50 -30.10 6.52 0.89
N CYS A 51 -30.91 5.79 0.10
CA CYS A 51 -32.27 6.14 -0.25
C CYS A 51 -33.24 5.03 0.18
N GLU A 52 -34.34 5.44 0.77
CA GLU A 52 -35.44 4.54 1.09
C GLU A 52 -36.70 5.04 0.39
N ARG A 53 -37.57 4.11 -0.05
CA ARG A 53 -38.87 4.43 -0.64
C ARG A 53 -39.96 4.11 0.35
N ASN A 54 -40.79 5.09 0.60
CA ASN A 54 -42.03 4.90 1.36
C ASN A 54 -42.98 4.01 0.55
N GLU A 55 -43.47 2.92 1.10
CA GLU A 55 -44.30 1.97 0.40
C GLU A 55 -45.72 2.52 0.04
N THR A 56 -46.22 3.46 0.83
CA THR A 56 -47.58 4.05 0.63
C THR A 56 -47.52 5.27 -0.30
N THR A 57 -46.63 6.23 -0.01
CA THR A 57 -46.53 7.48 -0.77
C THR A 57 -45.63 7.40 -1.99
N ARG A 58 -44.84 6.33 -2.13
CA ARG A 58 -43.82 6.13 -3.18
C ARG A 58 -42.70 7.18 -3.18
N GLN A 59 -42.72 8.12 -2.25
CA GLN A 59 -41.68 9.15 -2.11
C GLN A 59 -40.35 8.51 -1.69
N VAL A 60 -39.27 8.99 -2.29
CA VAL A 60 -37.90 8.63 -1.90
C VAL A 60 -37.44 9.54 -0.78
N THR A 61 -37.07 8.96 0.35
CA THR A 61 -36.53 9.68 1.50
C THR A 61 -35.02 9.44 1.59
N LEU A 62 -34.30 10.47 1.99
CA LEU A 62 -32.86 10.41 2.19
C LEU A 62 -32.54 10.11 3.65
N GLY A 63 -31.53 9.28 3.89
CA GLY A 63 -31.02 8.94 5.22
C GLY A 63 -30.52 10.15 6.03
N THR A 64 -29.50 10.00 6.85
CA THR A 64 -29.01 11.02 7.78
C THR A 64 -28.58 12.33 7.12
N ALA A 65 -28.52 13.44 7.88
CA ALA A 65 -28.18 14.79 7.38
C ALA A 65 -26.82 14.86 6.62
N GLY A 66 -25.83 14.08 7.03
CA GLY A 66 -24.52 14.05 6.36
C GLY A 66 -24.50 13.39 4.98
N SER A 67 -25.47 12.51 4.69
CA SER A 67 -25.60 11.86 3.37
C SER A 67 -26.36 12.71 2.36
N ARG A 68 -27.15 13.69 2.80
CA ARG A 68 -28.04 14.49 1.92
C ARG A 68 -27.29 15.32 0.89
N GLU A 69 -26.19 15.96 1.27
CA GLU A 69 -25.38 16.76 0.32
C GLU A 69 -24.75 15.88 -0.75
N MET A 70 -24.21 14.72 -0.37
CA MET A 70 -23.63 13.75 -1.29
C MET A 70 -24.68 13.22 -2.27
N VAL A 71 -25.85 12.79 -1.79
CA VAL A 71 -26.93 12.25 -2.62
C VAL A 71 -27.47 13.33 -3.56
N ASN A 72 -27.67 14.56 -3.09
CA ASN A 72 -28.07 15.67 -3.92
C ASN A 72 -27.04 16.03 -4.99
N SER A 73 -25.76 15.95 -4.66
CA SER A 73 -24.68 16.10 -5.64
C SER A 73 -24.74 15.02 -6.72
N CYS A 74 -24.92 13.75 -6.35
CA CYS A 74 -25.06 12.63 -7.28
C CYS A 74 -26.34 12.76 -8.15
N ARG A 75 -27.46 13.22 -7.58
CA ARG A 75 -28.70 13.48 -8.33
C ARG A 75 -28.51 14.57 -9.39
N LYS A 76 -27.84 15.67 -9.05
CA LYS A 76 -27.53 16.75 -10.02
C LYS A 76 -26.67 16.22 -11.18
N LYS A 77 -25.74 15.32 -10.89
CA LYS A 77 -24.88 14.69 -11.90
C LYS A 77 -25.67 13.76 -12.82
N PHE A 78 -26.55 12.94 -12.27
CA PHE A 78 -27.47 12.08 -13.01
C PHE A 78 -28.31 12.87 -14.03
N LEU A 79 -28.88 14.03 -13.62
CA LEU A 79 -29.60 14.90 -14.51
C LEU A 79 -28.71 15.58 -15.56
N LYS A 80 -27.49 15.98 -15.17
CA LYS A 80 -26.54 16.61 -16.09
C LYS A 80 -26.13 15.63 -17.19
N GLU A 81 -25.91 14.37 -16.84
CA GLU A 81 -25.62 13.29 -17.76
C GLU A 81 -26.70 13.13 -18.82
N ALA A 82 -27.97 12.94 -18.39
CA ALA A 82 -29.06 12.81 -19.32
C ALA A 82 -29.17 14.03 -20.29
N LYS A 83 -28.92 15.24 -19.81
CA LYS A 83 -28.90 16.46 -20.65
C LYS A 83 -27.70 16.49 -21.62
N HIS A 84 -26.59 15.87 -21.30
CA HIS A 84 -25.45 15.76 -22.21
C HIS A 84 -25.71 14.75 -23.31
N ILE A 85 -26.24 13.57 -22.97
CA ILE A 85 -26.60 12.54 -23.94
C ILE A 85 -27.65 13.06 -24.90
N ALA A 86 -28.64 13.79 -24.42
CA ALA A 86 -29.71 14.40 -25.24
C ALA A 86 -29.21 15.35 -26.34
N LYS A 87 -27.96 15.84 -26.24
CA LYS A 87 -27.34 16.70 -27.27
C LYS A 87 -26.53 15.89 -28.32
N LEU A 88 -26.38 14.58 -28.12
CA LEU A 88 -25.69 13.72 -29.04
C LEU A 88 -26.70 13.19 -30.05
N ASP A 89 -26.40 13.37 -31.33
CA ASP A 89 -27.19 12.85 -32.45
C ASP A 89 -26.35 11.86 -33.25
N HIS A 90 -26.51 10.59 -32.92
CA HIS A 90 -25.79 9.48 -33.57
C HIS A 90 -26.61 8.20 -33.46
N PRO A 91 -26.75 7.40 -34.53
CA PRO A 91 -27.61 6.20 -34.56
C PRO A 91 -27.21 5.14 -33.53
N ASN A 92 -25.94 5.09 -33.17
CA ASN A 92 -25.40 4.12 -32.20
C ASN A 92 -25.32 4.71 -30.76
N ILE A 93 -26.00 5.78 -30.45
CA ILE A 93 -26.11 6.36 -29.11
C ILE A 93 -27.57 6.41 -28.67
N ILE A 94 -27.85 5.98 -27.43
CA ILE A 94 -29.18 5.98 -26.86
C ILE A 94 -29.83 7.37 -26.92
N ARG A 95 -31.06 7.44 -27.39
CA ARG A 95 -31.80 8.68 -27.48
C ARG A 95 -32.57 8.96 -26.19
N ILE A 96 -32.34 10.12 -25.58
CA ILE A 96 -33.09 10.60 -24.44
C ILE A 96 -34.36 11.30 -24.94
N ILE A 97 -35.52 10.91 -24.38
CA ILE A 97 -36.84 11.37 -24.80
C ILE A 97 -37.35 12.46 -23.84
N ASP A 98 -37.14 12.27 -22.53
CA ASP A 98 -37.70 13.15 -21.52
C ASP A 98 -36.89 13.12 -20.23
N VAL A 99 -36.99 14.16 -19.40
CA VAL A 99 -36.33 14.26 -18.09
C VAL A 99 -37.25 15.00 -17.13
N PHE A 100 -37.59 14.40 -16.00
CA PHE A 100 -38.49 14.98 -15.02
C PHE A 100 -38.20 14.60 -13.59
N ASP A 101 -38.74 15.35 -12.64
CA ASP A 101 -38.69 15.08 -11.20
C ASP A 101 -40.04 14.64 -10.68
N GLU A 102 -40.09 13.52 -9.96
CA GLU A 102 -41.28 13.01 -9.30
C GLU A 102 -40.87 12.14 -8.12
N ASN A 103 -41.75 11.79 -7.19
CA ASN A 103 -41.50 10.94 -6.03
C ASN A 103 -40.27 11.36 -5.21
N SER A 104 -39.96 12.66 -5.15
CA SER A 104 -38.76 13.23 -4.50
C SER A 104 -37.42 12.75 -5.10
N THR A 105 -37.43 12.22 -6.32
CA THR A 105 -36.25 11.80 -7.08
C THR A 105 -36.33 12.29 -8.53
N SER A 106 -35.38 11.91 -9.35
CA SER A 106 -35.29 12.31 -10.76
C SER A 106 -35.36 11.12 -11.68
N TYR A 107 -35.95 11.32 -12.82
CA TYR A 107 -36.12 10.33 -13.87
C TYR A 107 -35.62 10.85 -15.20
N TYR A 108 -35.09 9.99 -16.03
CA TYR A 108 -35.02 10.26 -17.46
C TYR A 108 -35.57 9.10 -18.28
N VAL A 109 -36.18 9.43 -19.39
CA VAL A 109 -36.81 8.50 -20.30
C VAL A 109 -35.95 8.39 -21.55
N MET A 110 -35.69 7.16 -21.98
CA MET A 110 -34.94 6.88 -23.16
C MET A 110 -35.68 5.86 -24.04
N GLU A 111 -35.29 5.75 -25.29
CA GLU A 111 -35.84 4.73 -26.17
C GLU A 111 -35.56 3.33 -25.58
N TYR A 112 -36.46 2.40 -25.84
CA TYR A 112 -36.30 1.01 -25.44
C TYR A 112 -35.70 0.20 -26.57
N ILE A 113 -34.53 -0.43 -26.32
CA ILE A 113 -33.82 -1.25 -27.30
C ILE A 113 -34.19 -2.72 -27.05
N GLU A 114 -34.80 -3.37 -28.05
CA GLU A 114 -35.42 -4.71 -27.89
C GLU A 114 -34.43 -5.88 -27.96
N GLY A 115 -33.29 -5.74 -28.63
CA GLY A 115 -32.33 -6.83 -28.88
C GLY A 115 -31.49 -7.24 -27.65
N GLY A 116 -31.62 -6.56 -26.52
CA GLY A 116 -30.83 -6.84 -25.32
C GLY A 116 -29.39 -6.31 -25.41
N SER A 117 -28.58 -6.59 -24.41
CA SER A 117 -27.17 -6.18 -24.39
C SER A 117 -26.24 -7.21 -25.01
N LEU A 118 -25.05 -6.80 -25.45
CA LEU A 118 -24.00 -7.74 -25.85
C LEU A 118 -23.67 -8.74 -24.74
N SER A 119 -23.86 -8.37 -23.48
CA SER A 119 -23.70 -9.29 -22.34
C SER A 119 -24.74 -10.42 -22.38
N ASN A 120 -25.96 -10.17 -22.85
CA ASN A 120 -27.00 -11.18 -23.02
C ASN A 120 -26.76 -12.11 -24.20
N LYS A 121 -26.11 -11.59 -25.26
CA LYS A 121 -25.74 -12.37 -26.46
C LYS A 121 -24.53 -13.26 -26.23
N LEU A 122 -23.66 -12.89 -25.28
CA LEU A 122 -22.47 -13.64 -24.93
C LEU A 122 -22.82 -14.97 -24.26
N GLY A 123 -22.36 -16.08 -24.87
CA GLY A 123 -22.28 -17.38 -24.21
C GLY A 123 -21.02 -17.52 -23.36
N THR A 124 -20.75 -18.72 -22.92
CA THR A 124 -19.53 -19.06 -22.17
C THR A 124 -18.26 -19.12 -23.05
N THR A 125 -18.42 -19.21 -24.36
CA THR A 125 -17.33 -19.39 -25.33
C THR A 125 -16.97 -18.12 -26.12
N GLY A 126 -17.63 -17.01 -25.86
CA GLY A 126 -17.47 -15.77 -26.66
C GLY A 126 -18.24 -15.78 -27.97
N LEU A 127 -18.05 -14.73 -28.81
CA LEU A 127 -18.64 -14.58 -30.14
C LEU A 127 -17.64 -15.01 -31.22
N SER A 128 -18.15 -15.22 -32.45
CA SER A 128 -17.27 -15.40 -33.58
C SER A 128 -16.37 -14.18 -33.80
N MET A 129 -15.22 -14.39 -34.40
CA MET A 129 -14.26 -13.33 -34.71
C MET A 129 -14.88 -12.20 -35.52
N SER A 130 -15.67 -12.57 -36.55
CA SER A 130 -16.34 -11.63 -37.46
C SER A 130 -17.37 -10.77 -36.70
N GLU A 131 -18.22 -11.37 -35.90
CA GLU A 131 -19.22 -10.64 -35.10
C GLU A 131 -18.59 -9.71 -34.05
N ALA A 132 -17.63 -10.25 -33.28
CA ALA A 132 -16.95 -9.45 -32.26
C ALA A 132 -16.23 -8.23 -32.86
N THR A 133 -15.54 -8.44 -34.02
CA THR A 133 -14.85 -7.34 -34.72
C THR A 133 -15.84 -6.31 -35.25
N ARG A 134 -16.94 -6.74 -35.83
CA ARG A 134 -18.00 -5.84 -36.35
C ARG A 134 -18.57 -4.96 -35.23
N TYR A 135 -18.90 -5.53 -34.07
CA TYR A 135 -19.41 -4.73 -32.94
C TYR A 135 -18.37 -3.77 -32.38
N ILE A 136 -17.12 -4.23 -32.23
CA ILE A 136 -16.03 -3.37 -31.74
C ILE A 136 -15.75 -2.22 -32.70
N PHE A 137 -15.87 -2.46 -34.01
CA PHE A 137 -15.71 -1.43 -35.02
C PHE A 137 -16.80 -0.35 -34.89
N GLN A 138 -18.08 -0.74 -34.79
CA GLN A 138 -19.18 0.19 -34.55
C GLN A 138 -19.04 0.98 -33.23
N VAL A 139 -18.56 0.31 -32.17
CA VAL A 139 -18.28 1.01 -30.90
C VAL A 139 -17.15 2.03 -31.06
N ALA A 140 -16.09 1.66 -31.81
CA ALA A 140 -14.96 2.54 -32.05
C ALA A 140 -15.39 3.77 -32.86
N GLU A 141 -16.17 3.63 -33.94
CA GLU A 141 -16.71 4.76 -34.70
C GLU A 141 -17.60 5.68 -33.83
N THR A 142 -18.39 5.08 -32.95
CA THR A 142 -19.23 5.85 -32.01
C THR A 142 -18.38 6.60 -30.98
N LEU A 143 -17.30 5.99 -30.48
CA LEU A 143 -16.34 6.66 -29.60
C LEU A 143 -15.61 7.79 -30.32
N GLU A 144 -15.22 7.61 -31.55
CA GLU A 144 -14.62 8.68 -32.36
C GLU A 144 -15.53 9.90 -32.45
N TYR A 145 -16.84 9.69 -32.68
CA TYR A 145 -17.83 10.76 -32.70
C TYR A 145 -17.93 11.52 -31.38
N ILE A 146 -17.96 10.83 -30.22
CA ILE A 146 -18.05 11.51 -28.93
C ILE A 146 -16.73 12.15 -28.51
N HIS A 147 -15.60 11.55 -28.86
CA HIS A 147 -14.28 12.12 -28.60
C HIS A 147 -14.06 13.43 -29.38
N LYS A 148 -14.52 13.53 -30.63
CA LYS A 148 -14.55 14.80 -31.39
C LYS A 148 -15.37 15.90 -30.70
N LYS A 149 -16.28 15.54 -29.78
CA LYS A 149 -17.04 16.48 -28.93
C LYS A 149 -16.45 16.63 -27.54
N ASN A 150 -15.23 16.13 -27.34
CA ASN A 150 -14.49 16.18 -26.07
C ASN A 150 -15.24 15.49 -24.90
N ILE A 151 -15.91 14.39 -25.20
CA ILE A 151 -16.63 13.56 -24.25
C ILE A 151 -15.97 12.19 -24.21
N ALA A 152 -15.61 11.71 -23.00
CA ALA A 152 -15.20 10.34 -22.76
C ALA A 152 -16.35 9.54 -22.13
N HIS A 153 -16.53 8.30 -22.55
CA HIS A 153 -17.61 7.42 -22.05
C HIS A 153 -17.29 6.85 -20.67
N LEU A 154 -16.06 6.36 -20.48
CA LEU A 154 -15.45 5.85 -19.24
C LEU A 154 -16.08 4.57 -18.65
N ASP A 155 -17.05 3.94 -19.30
CA ASP A 155 -17.62 2.65 -18.86
C ASP A 155 -18.05 1.77 -20.05
N ILE A 156 -17.16 1.60 -21.04
CA ILE A 156 -17.39 0.70 -22.18
C ILE A 156 -17.25 -0.76 -21.69
N LYS A 157 -18.35 -1.50 -21.79
CA LYS A 157 -18.42 -2.94 -21.46
C LYS A 157 -19.64 -3.58 -22.12
N PRO A 158 -19.68 -4.91 -22.27
CA PRO A 158 -20.77 -5.58 -23.01
C PRO A 158 -22.18 -5.34 -22.46
N SER A 159 -22.35 -5.04 -21.16
CA SER A 159 -23.66 -4.73 -20.58
C SER A 159 -24.18 -3.33 -20.94
N ASN A 160 -23.28 -2.40 -21.36
CA ASN A 160 -23.60 -1.03 -21.74
C ASN A 160 -23.67 -0.84 -23.26
N ILE A 161 -23.61 -1.94 -24.00
CA ILE A 161 -23.74 -1.98 -25.46
C ILE A 161 -25.00 -2.81 -25.77
N MET A 162 -26.07 -2.17 -26.19
CA MET A 162 -27.31 -2.82 -26.60
C MET A 162 -27.30 -3.10 -28.10
N LEU A 163 -28.16 -4.03 -28.53
CA LEU A 163 -28.38 -4.35 -29.94
C LEU A 163 -29.79 -3.89 -30.36
N ASN A 164 -29.89 -3.17 -31.45
CA ASN A 164 -31.19 -2.79 -32.03
C ASN A 164 -31.78 -3.97 -32.87
N GLY A 165 -32.95 -3.77 -33.44
CA GLY A 165 -33.62 -4.77 -34.29
C GLY A 165 -32.85 -5.16 -35.56
N ASN A 166 -31.86 -4.37 -35.97
CA ASN A 166 -31.00 -4.63 -37.14
C ASN A 166 -29.65 -5.27 -36.74
N ASP A 167 -29.50 -5.69 -35.49
CA ASP A 167 -28.25 -6.24 -34.92
C ASP A 167 -27.06 -5.21 -34.98
N GLU A 168 -27.39 -3.90 -34.88
CA GLU A 168 -26.43 -2.82 -34.74
C GLU A 168 -26.31 -2.39 -33.28
N ILE A 169 -25.14 -1.91 -32.87
CA ILE A 169 -24.91 -1.49 -31.48
C ILE A 169 -25.59 -0.17 -31.14
N VAL A 170 -26.00 -0.03 -29.90
CA VAL A 170 -26.41 1.25 -29.29
C VAL A 170 -25.74 1.40 -27.94
N LEU A 171 -24.90 2.41 -27.78
CA LEU A 171 -24.25 2.73 -26.51
C LEU A 171 -25.26 3.33 -25.54
N ILE A 172 -25.28 2.78 -24.34
CA ILE A 172 -26.11 3.23 -23.24
C ILE A 172 -25.24 3.52 -21.99
N ASP A 173 -25.82 4.12 -20.98
CA ASP A 173 -25.25 4.30 -19.63
C ASP A 173 -23.92 5.09 -19.63
N PHE A 174 -24.07 6.38 -19.92
CA PHE A 174 -22.99 7.37 -19.80
C PHE A 174 -22.74 7.82 -18.36
N GLY A 175 -23.12 7.04 -17.35
CA GLY A 175 -23.16 7.41 -15.93
C GLY A 175 -21.83 7.80 -15.30
N VAL A 176 -20.74 7.50 -15.96
CA VAL A 176 -19.40 7.91 -15.57
C VAL A 176 -18.77 8.86 -16.59
N SER A 177 -19.46 9.16 -17.69
CA SER A 177 -18.93 10.03 -18.76
C SER A 177 -18.60 11.42 -18.25
N LYS A 178 -17.54 12.01 -18.76
CA LYS A 178 -17.04 13.33 -18.42
C LYS A 178 -16.87 14.18 -19.65
N GLN A 179 -17.16 15.47 -19.51
CA GLN A 179 -16.88 16.48 -20.53
C GLN A 179 -15.68 17.32 -20.09
N TYR A 180 -14.77 17.60 -21.01
CA TYR A 180 -13.55 18.34 -20.77
C TYR A 180 -13.53 19.65 -21.57
N ASP A 181 -12.80 20.64 -21.08
CA ASP A 181 -12.63 21.92 -21.75
C ASP A 181 -11.65 21.80 -22.93
N PHE A 182 -12.01 22.31 -24.10
CA PHE A 182 -11.18 22.26 -25.30
C PHE A 182 -9.86 23.04 -25.21
N SER A 183 -9.84 24.09 -24.36
CA SER A 183 -8.68 24.98 -24.26
C SER A 183 -7.65 24.52 -23.23
N THR A 184 -8.12 23.88 -22.16
CA THR A 184 -7.29 23.48 -21.00
C THR A 184 -7.12 21.97 -20.89
N GLY A 185 -7.93 21.16 -21.60
CA GLY A 185 -8.04 19.72 -21.41
C GLY A 185 -8.62 19.32 -20.05
N GLY A 186 -8.88 20.29 -19.18
CA GLY A 186 -9.32 20.07 -17.81
C GLY A 186 -10.78 19.63 -17.69
N GLN A 187 -11.10 18.88 -16.67
CA GLN A 187 -12.42 18.33 -16.39
C GLN A 187 -13.41 19.42 -15.97
N THR A 188 -14.59 19.49 -16.61
CA THR A 188 -15.65 20.45 -16.29
C THR A 188 -16.54 20.00 -15.12
N SER A 189 -16.41 18.75 -14.63
CA SER A 189 -17.20 18.22 -13.51
C SER A 189 -16.42 17.23 -12.65
N VAL A 190 -16.43 17.40 -11.33
CA VAL A 190 -15.81 16.48 -10.36
C VAL A 190 -16.81 15.38 -10.00
N SER A 191 -16.47 14.11 -10.22
CA SER A 191 -17.22 12.95 -9.74
C SER A 191 -16.29 11.81 -9.38
N PRO A 192 -16.48 11.13 -8.23
CA PRO A 192 -15.88 9.82 -8.04
C PRO A 192 -16.44 8.87 -9.09
N VAL A 193 -15.57 8.21 -9.83
CA VAL A 193 -15.93 7.28 -10.90
C VAL A 193 -16.17 5.91 -10.27
N GLY A 194 -17.33 5.32 -10.49
CA GLY A 194 -17.60 3.91 -10.22
C GLY A 194 -16.83 3.08 -11.27
N CYS A 195 -15.75 2.40 -10.86
CA CYS A 195 -14.95 1.62 -11.80
C CYS A 195 -15.54 0.24 -12.04
N SER A 196 -15.71 -0.15 -13.32
CA SER A 196 -16.12 -1.51 -13.71
C SER A 196 -14.91 -2.42 -13.72
N SER A 197 -14.80 -3.31 -12.72
CA SER A 197 -13.67 -4.25 -12.59
C SER A 197 -13.45 -5.06 -13.87
N GLY A 198 -12.22 -5.08 -14.36
CA GLY A 198 -11.80 -5.74 -15.60
C GLY A 198 -11.90 -4.85 -16.86
N TYR A 199 -12.66 -3.75 -16.83
CA TYR A 199 -12.83 -2.85 -17.97
C TYR A 199 -12.21 -1.47 -17.76
N ALA A 200 -12.08 -1.05 -16.51
CA ALA A 200 -11.50 0.23 -16.14
C ALA A 200 -9.96 0.18 -16.10
N PRO A 201 -9.24 1.12 -16.76
CA PRO A 201 -7.79 1.24 -16.66
C PRO A 201 -7.34 1.87 -15.33
N LEU A 202 -6.03 1.87 -15.06
CA LEU A 202 -5.45 2.30 -13.78
C LEU A 202 -5.81 3.74 -13.41
N GLU A 203 -5.79 4.66 -14.36
CA GLU A 203 -6.09 6.07 -14.14
C GLU A 203 -7.54 6.33 -13.68
N GLN A 204 -8.45 5.38 -13.87
CA GLN A 204 -9.81 5.49 -13.33
C GLN A 204 -9.91 5.15 -11.84
N TYR A 205 -8.92 4.46 -11.28
CA TYR A 205 -8.88 4.10 -9.86
C TYR A 205 -8.21 5.18 -9.00
N GLU A 206 -7.71 6.26 -9.58
CA GLU A 206 -7.21 7.40 -8.82
C GLU A 206 -8.31 8.07 -8.00
N PRO A 207 -7.99 8.62 -6.81
CA PRO A 207 -8.98 9.22 -5.90
C PRO A 207 -9.85 10.30 -6.55
N ASP A 208 -9.27 11.10 -7.46
CA ASP A 208 -9.96 12.18 -8.19
C ASP A 208 -10.47 11.70 -9.56
N GLY A 209 -10.23 10.45 -9.91
CA GLY A 209 -10.54 9.88 -11.21
C GLY A 209 -9.72 10.50 -12.36
N VAL A 210 -10.18 10.30 -13.59
CA VAL A 210 -9.53 10.88 -14.79
C VAL A 210 -9.67 12.40 -14.79
N LYS A 211 -8.58 13.13 -14.65
CA LYS A 211 -8.59 14.61 -14.54
C LYS A 211 -8.60 15.28 -15.91
N ASP A 212 -7.85 14.75 -16.85
CA ASP A 212 -7.68 15.29 -18.18
C ASP A 212 -8.35 14.41 -19.23
N PHE A 213 -8.85 15.02 -20.32
CA PHE A 213 -9.40 14.26 -21.41
C PHE A 213 -8.36 13.35 -22.04
N SER A 214 -8.69 12.07 -22.12
CA SER A 214 -7.80 11.07 -22.70
C SER A 214 -8.63 10.00 -23.41
N PRO A 215 -8.59 9.98 -24.77
CA PRO A 215 -9.19 8.91 -25.55
C PRO A 215 -8.67 7.54 -25.18
N GLN A 216 -7.42 7.47 -24.69
CA GLN A 216 -6.75 6.24 -24.32
C GLN A 216 -7.45 5.50 -23.16
N THR A 217 -8.22 6.20 -22.33
CA THR A 217 -9.01 5.60 -21.25
C THR A 217 -10.15 4.74 -21.82
N ASP A 218 -10.91 5.26 -22.80
CA ASP A 218 -11.96 4.49 -23.49
C ASP A 218 -11.39 3.39 -24.38
N ILE A 219 -10.21 3.61 -24.98
CA ILE A 219 -9.50 2.59 -25.76
C ILE A 219 -9.12 1.36 -24.93
N TYR A 220 -8.74 1.55 -23.65
CA TYR A 220 -8.50 0.42 -22.76
C TYR A 220 -9.79 -0.40 -22.54
N SER A 221 -10.89 0.27 -22.24
CA SER A 221 -12.20 -0.35 -22.01
C SER A 221 -12.73 -1.02 -23.28
N LEU A 222 -12.44 -0.46 -24.46
CA LEU A 222 -12.75 -1.05 -25.76
C LEU A 222 -11.95 -2.33 -26.01
N GLY A 223 -10.63 -2.33 -25.74
CA GLY A 223 -9.79 -3.52 -25.78
C GLY A 223 -10.23 -4.61 -24.83
N ALA A 224 -10.59 -4.25 -23.61
CA ALA A 224 -11.14 -5.16 -22.59
C ALA A 224 -12.48 -5.77 -23.01
N THR A 225 -13.33 -4.96 -23.64
CA THR A 225 -14.60 -5.42 -24.21
C THR A 225 -14.36 -6.38 -25.37
N TYR A 226 -13.44 -6.07 -26.29
CA TYR A 226 -13.07 -6.96 -27.40
C TYR A 226 -12.54 -8.30 -26.89
N PHE A 227 -11.64 -8.29 -25.89
CA PHE A 227 -11.18 -9.49 -25.22
C PHE A 227 -12.36 -10.34 -24.70
N LYS A 228 -13.31 -9.70 -23.99
CA LYS A 228 -14.49 -10.39 -23.45
C LYS A 228 -15.36 -10.98 -24.54
N LEU A 229 -15.59 -10.24 -25.64
CA LEU A 229 -16.40 -10.70 -26.75
C LEU A 229 -15.80 -11.94 -27.42
N LEU A 230 -14.46 -11.99 -27.56
CA LEU A 230 -13.77 -13.11 -28.20
C LEU A 230 -13.57 -14.33 -27.31
N THR A 231 -13.45 -14.14 -26.00
CA THR A 231 -13.08 -15.23 -25.08
C THR A 231 -14.20 -15.70 -24.17
N GLY A 232 -15.30 -14.95 -24.07
CA GLY A 232 -16.30 -15.18 -23.04
C GLY A 232 -15.83 -14.89 -21.61
N ILE A 233 -14.55 -14.53 -21.40
CA ILE A 233 -13.92 -14.34 -20.08
C ILE A 233 -13.86 -12.86 -19.75
N THR A 234 -14.31 -12.46 -18.55
CA THR A 234 -14.08 -11.07 -18.08
C THR A 234 -12.61 -10.89 -17.76
N PRO A 235 -11.94 -9.85 -18.30
CA PRO A 235 -10.54 -9.60 -18.00
C PRO A 235 -10.30 -9.41 -16.50
N LEU A 236 -9.09 -9.70 -16.04
CA LEU A 236 -8.65 -9.31 -14.70
C LEU A 236 -8.65 -7.79 -14.59
N ASN A 237 -8.75 -7.25 -13.36
CA ASN A 237 -8.65 -5.80 -13.16
C ASN A 237 -7.27 -5.28 -13.60
N ALA A 238 -7.17 -3.97 -13.89
CA ALA A 238 -5.99 -3.35 -14.46
C ALA A 238 -4.70 -3.52 -13.60
N PHE A 239 -4.83 -3.73 -12.30
CA PHE A 239 -3.69 -4.00 -11.42
C PHE A 239 -3.09 -5.40 -11.64
N ARG A 240 -3.95 -6.39 -11.93
CA ARG A 240 -3.59 -7.82 -12.01
C ARG A 240 -3.40 -8.32 -13.43
N ILE A 241 -3.91 -7.60 -14.42
CA ILE A 241 -3.85 -8.05 -15.80
C ILE A 241 -2.41 -8.00 -16.32
N THR A 242 -2.01 -9.05 -17.05
CA THR A 242 -0.71 -9.14 -17.70
C THR A 242 -0.90 -9.41 -19.19
N LYS A 243 0.06 -9.00 -19.98
CA LYS A 243 0.07 -9.27 -21.42
C LYS A 243 0.03 -10.76 -21.73
N ASP A 244 0.75 -11.55 -20.94
CA ASP A 244 0.78 -13.01 -21.07
C ASP A 244 -0.60 -13.64 -20.82
N PHE A 245 -1.33 -13.17 -19.80
CA PHE A 245 -2.70 -13.61 -19.55
C PHE A 245 -3.62 -13.32 -20.75
N LEU A 246 -3.57 -12.11 -21.30
CA LEU A 246 -4.37 -11.75 -22.48
C LEU A 246 -4.04 -12.64 -23.66
N GLN A 247 -2.76 -12.80 -23.95
CA GLN A 247 -2.29 -13.61 -25.08
C GLN A 247 -2.67 -15.07 -24.93
N GLU A 248 -2.48 -15.65 -23.72
CA GLU A 248 -2.86 -17.05 -23.43
C GLU A 248 -4.35 -17.29 -23.71
N LYS A 249 -5.21 -16.43 -23.14
CA LYS A 249 -6.66 -16.62 -23.29
C LYS A 249 -7.16 -16.38 -24.72
N LEU A 250 -6.63 -15.39 -25.41
CA LEU A 250 -6.99 -15.10 -26.81
C LEU A 250 -6.52 -16.22 -27.75
N LYS A 251 -5.30 -16.71 -27.58
CA LYS A 251 -4.78 -17.84 -28.37
C LYS A 251 -5.60 -19.13 -28.14
N ALA A 252 -5.96 -19.42 -26.90
CA ALA A 252 -6.80 -20.58 -26.57
C ALA A 252 -8.17 -20.54 -27.27
N ASN A 253 -8.63 -19.35 -27.70
CA ASN A 253 -9.87 -19.16 -28.47
C ASN A 253 -9.62 -18.96 -29.98
N GLY A 254 -8.42 -19.27 -30.49
CA GLY A 254 -8.11 -19.24 -31.90
C GLY A 254 -8.05 -17.81 -32.50
N VAL A 255 -7.83 -16.79 -31.67
CA VAL A 255 -7.80 -15.39 -32.14
C VAL A 255 -6.48 -15.11 -32.85
N PRO A 256 -6.50 -14.54 -34.09
CA PRO A 256 -5.31 -14.20 -34.87
C PRO A 256 -4.38 -13.24 -34.10
N ILE A 257 -3.07 -13.43 -34.25
CA ILE A 257 -2.03 -12.65 -33.56
C ILE A 257 -2.15 -11.15 -33.80
N ALA A 258 -2.54 -10.76 -35.03
CA ALA A 258 -2.75 -9.34 -35.33
C ALA A 258 -3.82 -8.71 -34.44
N VAL A 259 -4.93 -9.41 -34.20
CA VAL A 259 -5.99 -8.98 -33.28
C VAL A 259 -5.52 -9.01 -31.81
N ILE A 260 -4.78 -10.05 -31.43
CA ILE A 260 -4.16 -10.15 -30.09
C ILE A 260 -3.26 -8.93 -29.83
N SER A 261 -2.46 -8.53 -30.81
CA SER A 261 -1.58 -7.36 -30.70
C SER A 261 -2.36 -6.07 -30.46
N ILE A 262 -3.48 -5.87 -31.16
CA ILE A 262 -4.35 -4.71 -30.99
C ILE A 262 -4.96 -4.69 -29.57
N ILE A 263 -5.50 -5.81 -29.11
CA ILE A 263 -6.08 -5.92 -27.77
C ILE A 263 -5.01 -5.66 -26.71
N CYS A 264 -3.85 -6.27 -26.83
CA CYS A 264 -2.76 -6.07 -25.88
C CYS A 264 -2.29 -4.61 -25.87
N LYS A 265 -2.16 -3.96 -27.02
CA LYS A 265 -1.78 -2.54 -27.10
C LYS A 265 -2.86 -1.64 -26.51
N SER A 266 -4.13 -1.93 -26.76
CA SER A 266 -5.23 -1.16 -26.16
C SER A 266 -5.27 -1.26 -24.64
N MET A 267 -4.88 -2.41 -24.09
CA MET A 267 -4.93 -2.71 -22.66
C MET A 267 -3.57 -2.53 -21.94
N GLU A 268 -2.64 -1.79 -22.53
CA GLU A 268 -1.40 -1.40 -21.86
C GLU A 268 -1.70 -0.59 -20.59
N LYS A 269 -0.92 -0.83 -19.53
CA LYS A 269 -1.14 -0.20 -18.22
C LYS A 269 -0.97 1.31 -18.27
N LEU A 270 0.10 1.76 -18.93
CA LEU A 270 0.37 3.18 -19.14
C LEU A 270 -0.38 3.67 -20.37
N LYS A 271 -1.12 4.76 -20.22
CA LYS A 271 -1.94 5.32 -21.31
C LYS A 271 -1.11 5.74 -22.53
N GLU A 272 0.13 6.17 -22.33
CA GLU A 272 1.07 6.59 -23.38
C GLU A 272 1.46 5.43 -24.32
N ASN A 273 1.36 4.18 -23.86
CA ASN A 273 1.69 2.99 -24.64
C ASN A 273 0.49 2.43 -25.42
N ARG A 274 -0.71 2.98 -25.20
CA ARG A 274 -1.91 2.62 -25.97
C ARG A 274 -1.94 3.31 -27.33
N PHE A 275 -2.98 3.09 -28.09
CA PHE A 275 -3.25 3.91 -29.28
C PHE A 275 -3.50 5.36 -28.86
N SER A 276 -3.00 6.33 -29.65
CA SER A 276 -3.12 7.76 -29.32
C SER A 276 -4.57 8.24 -29.31
N ASP A 277 -5.36 7.68 -30.21
CA ASP A 277 -6.76 7.99 -30.42
C ASP A 277 -7.50 6.78 -31.02
N VAL A 278 -8.81 6.89 -31.15
CA VAL A 278 -9.66 5.82 -31.70
C VAL A 278 -9.44 5.63 -33.18
N CYS A 279 -9.05 6.68 -33.92
CA CYS A 279 -8.74 6.55 -35.36
C CYS A 279 -7.57 5.59 -35.57
N SER A 280 -6.49 5.74 -34.81
CA SER A 280 -5.33 4.85 -34.86
C SER A 280 -5.66 3.41 -34.43
N PHE A 281 -6.63 3.21 -33.55
CA PHE A 281 -7.17 1.89 -33.19
C PHE A 281 -7.94 1.29 -34.42
N ILE A 282 -8.81 2.07 -35.06
CA ILE A 282 -9.58 1.67 -36.26
C ILE A 282 -8.63 1.33 -37.41
N GLU A 283 -7.60 2.14 -37.67
CA GLU A 283 -6.57 1.86 -38.66
C GLU A 283 -5.87 0.53 -38.38
N GLY A 284 -5.57 0.25 -37.08
CA GLY A 284 -5.04 -1.03 -36.66
C GLY A 284 -5.96 -2.20 -37.04
N LEU A 285 -7.26 -2.08 -36.80
CA LEU A 285 -8.25 -3.10 -37.22
C LEU A 285 -8.35 -3.26 -38.74
N ASN A 286 -8.39 -2.16 -39.49
CA ASN A 286 -8.46 -2.18 -40.94
C ASN A 286 -7.22 -2.80 -41.59
N SER A 287 -6.04 -2.62 -41.00
CA SER A 287 -4.80 -3.20 -41.50
C SER A 287 -4.79 -4.74 -41.47
N ILE A 288 -5.70 -5.35 -40.70
CA ILE A 288 -5.89 -6.81 -40.69
C ILE A 288 -6.65 -7.28 -41.92
N SER A 289 -7.68 -6.53 -42.35
CA SER A 289 -8.53 -6.87 -43.49
C SER A 289 -7.75 -6.82 -44.83
N LEU A 290 -6.75 -5.93 -44.94
CA LEU A 290 -5.92 -5.77 -46.15
C LEU A 290 -4.82 -6.83 -46.27
N ARG A 291 -4.51 -7.61 -45.22
CA ARG A 291 -3.48 -8.65 -45.18
C ARG A 291 -3.99 -10.06 -45.43
N VAL A 292 -5.29 -10.24 -45.59
CA VAL A 292 -5.89 -11.57 -45.84
C VAL A 292 -5.84 -11.95 -47.34
N ASP A 293 -5.64 -10.98 -48.25
CA ASP A 293 -5.69 -11.21 -49.70
C ASP A 293 -4.32 -11.32 -50.40
N ASP A 294 -3.19 -11.22 -49.66
CA ASP A 294 -1.85 -11.26 -50.28
C ASP A 294 -1.07 -12.52 -49.87
N SER A 295 -1.54 -13.68 -50.27
CA SER A 295 -0.90 -14.99 -50.05
C SER A 295 -0.31 -15.60 -51.33
N SER A 296 0.40 -14.81 -52.16
CA SER A 296 0.95 -15.34 -53.41
C SER A 296 2.49 -15.39 -53.54
N ASP A 297 3.28 -14.90 -52.56
CA ASP A 297 4.75 -14.82 -52.73
C ASP A 297 5.60 -15.55 -51.68
N LYS A 298 5.17 -16.69 -51.14
CA LYS A 298 5.95 -17.50 -50.16
C LYS A 298 6.17 -18.95 -50.62
N LYS A 299 6.47 -19.18 -51.91
CA LYS A 299 6.73 -20.55 -52.42
C LYS A 299 8.20 -20.93 -52.55
N ASP A 300 9.15 -20.01 -52.50
CA ASP A 300 10.50 -20.30 -52.96
C ASP A 300 11.46 -20.84 -51.85
N GLU A 301 11.30 -20.46 -50.58
CA GLU A 301 12.20 -20.91 -49.52
C GLU A 301 11.95 -22.35 -49.04
N ASN A 302 10.71 -22.81 -49.02
CA ASN A 302 10.37 -24.21 -48.69
C ASN A 302 10.71 -25.21 -49.80
N ILE A 303 10.89 -24.75 -51.01
CA ILE A 303 11.20 -25.61 -52.16
C ILE A 303 12.66 -26.05 -52.13
N ALA A 304 13.59 -25.20 -51.71
CA ALA A 304 15.01 -25.51 -51.66
C ALA A 304 15.32 -26.63 -50.66
N TYR A 305 14.68 -26.61 -49.44
CA TYR A 305 14.89 -27.64 -48.42
C TYR A 305 14.25 -28.99 -48.83
N LYS A 306 13.01 -28.98 -49.34
CA LYS A 306 12.37 -30.22 -49.85
C LYS A 306 13.15 -30.87 -50.99
N LEU A 307 13.71 -30.10 -51.88
CA LEU A 307 14.57 -30.60 -52.95
C LEU A 307 15.90 -31.17 -52.43
N TYR A 308 16.41 -30.70 -51.32
CA TYR A 308 17.57 -31.27 -50.63
C TYR A 308 17.24 -32.62 -49.94
N GLU A 309 16.13 -32.71 -49.18
CA GLU A 309 15.70 -34.01 -48.56
C GLU A 309 15.41 -35.08 -49.67
N GLU A 310 14.97 -34.64 -50.82
CA GLU A 310 14.71 -35.51 -52.00
C GLU A 310 15.99 -35.85 -52.80
N GLY A 311 17.19 -35.33 -52.35
CA GLY A 311 18.46 -35.60 -52.97
C GLY A 311 18.68 -34.94 -54.35
N THR A 312 17.90 -33.91 -54.66
CA THR A 312 17.90 -33.20 -55.97
C THR A 312 18.59 -31.85 -55.95
N ALA A 313 19.01 -31.33 -54.76
CA ALA A 313 19.69 -30.04 -54.58
C ALA A 313 20.95 -30.15 -53.74
N VAL A 314 21.88 -29.23 -53.95
CA VAL A 314 23.10 -29.06 -53.14
C VAL A 314 22.72 -28.41 -51.80
N MET A 315 23.33 -28.83 -50.66
CA MET A 315 23.12 -28.25 -49.35
C MET A 315 23.40 -26.73 -49.41
N PRO A 316 22.50 -25.86 -48.90
CA PRO A 316 22.75 -24.43 -48.90
C PRO A 316 23.98 -24.09 -48.06
N SER A 317 24.68 -23.05 -48.45
CA SER A 317 25.86 -22.56 -47.71
C SER A 317 25.44 -22.01 -46.32
N GLN A 318 26.38 -21.99 -45.38
CA GLN A 318 26.11 -21.45 -44.03
C GLN A 318 25.66 -19.98 -44.07
N GLU A 319 26.21 -19.20 -45.04
CA GLU A 319 25.83 -17.80 -45.23
C GLU A 319 24.37 -17.66 -45.69
N GLU A 320 23.90 -18.52 -46.57
CA GLU A 320 22.49 -18.55 -47.03
C GLU A 320 21.56 -18.90 -45.86
N ILE A 321 21.92 -19.92 -45.05
CA ILE A 321 21.14 -20.30 -43.86
C ILE A 321 21.11 -19.15 -42.85
N ASP A 322 22.20 -18.44 -42.63
CA ASP A 322 22.26 -17.29 -41.73
C ASP A 322 21.35 -16.14 -42.22
N ILE A 323 21.26 -15.90 -43.49
CA ILE A 323 20.34 -14.92 -44.11
C ILE A 323 18.88 -15.34 -43.86
N TRP A 324 18.55 -16.60 -44.09
CA TRP A 324 17.20 -17.13 -43.87
C TRP A 324 16.80 -17.07 -42.41
N VAL A 325 17.69 -17.43 -41.50
CA VAL A 325 17.46 -17.31 -40.07
C VAL A 325 17.20 -15.85 -39.66
N LYS A 326 17.96 -14.88 -40.16
CA LYS A 326 17.73 -13.46 -39.93
C LYS A 326 16.35 -13.01 -40.46
N ASN A 327 15.92 -13.51 -41.62
CA ASN A 327 14.61 -13.22 -42.17
C ASN A 327 13.48 -13.79 -41.29
N VAL A 328 13.62 -15.00 -40.78
CA VAL A 328 12.67 -15.61 -39.83
C VAL A 328 12.62 -14.83 -38.49
N ILE A 329 13.78 -14.38 -37.99
CA ILE A 329 13.82 -13.55 -36.80
C ILE A 329 13.05 -12.25 -36.99
N SER A 330 13.36 -11.50 -38.05
CA SER A 330 12.75 -10.20 -38.33
C SER A 330 11.31 -10.30 -38.81
N GLY A 331 11.05 -11.23 -39.73
CA GLY A 331 9.78 -11.38 -40.42
C GLY A 331 8.73 -12.19 -39.66
N GLU A 332 9.13 -13.14 -38.85
CA GLU A 332 8.21 -14.07 -38.17
C GLU A 332 8.30 -14.03 -36.65
N TYR A 333 9.47 -14.30 -36.10
CA TYR A 333 9.61 -14.37 -34.63
C TYR A 333 9.32 -13.03 -33.96
N ASN A 334 9.92 -11.93 -34.43
CA ASN A 334 9.71 -10.60 -33.88
C ASN A 334 8.31 -10.03 -34.15
N THR A 335 7.63 -10.53 -35.19
CA THR A 335 6.25 -10.16 -35.52
C THR A 335 5.21 -11.06 -34.82
N GLY A 336 5.65 -12.06 -34.07
CA GLY A 336 4.78 -12.94 -33.28
C GLY A 336 4.18 -14.11 -34.08
N ARG A 337 4.63 -14.40 -35.28
CA ARG A 337 4.23 -15.57 -36.09
C ARG A 337 5.03 -16.80 -35.63
N TYR A 338 4.76 -17.25 -34.40
CA TYR A 338 5.60 -18.23 -33.73
C TYR A 338 5.49 -19.64 -34.31
N GLU A 339 4.31 -20.06 -34.80
CA GLU A 339 4.14 -21.39 -35.38
C GLU A 339 4.99 -21.52 -36.65
N SER A 340 4.93 -20.54 -37.52
CA SER A 340 5.74 -20.48 -38.76
C SER A 340 7.24 -20.36 -38.46
N ALA A 341 7.60 -19.49 -37.47
CA ALA A 341 8.97 -19.35 -37.02
C ALA A 341 9.51 -20.66 -36.44
N PHE A 342 8.68 -21.42 -35.68
CA PHE A 342 9.05 -22.69 -35.12
C PHE A 342 9.38 -23.74 -36.20
N GLU A 343 8.58 -23.82 -37.26
CA GLU A 343 8.83 -24.71 -38.40
C GLU A 343 10.16 -24.39 -39.03
N HIS A 344 10.40 -23.15 -39.41
CA HIS A 344 11.64 -22.73 -40.05
C HIS A 344 12.86 -22.88 -39.14
N PHE A 345 12.79 -22.44 -37.87
CA PHE A 345 13.90 -22.66 -36.93
C PHE A 345 14.17 -24.15 -36.65
N SER A 346 13.12 -24.99 -36.68
CA SER A 346 13.31 -26.44 -36.54
C SER A 346 14.10 -27.05 -37.71
N GLU A 347 13.89 -26.55 -38.93
CA GLU A 347 14.61 -26.95 -40.14
C GLU A 347 16.07 -26.46 -40.10
N TYR A 348 16.29 -25.14 -39.88
CA TYR A 348 17.61 -24.56 -39.86
C TYR A 348 18.46 -25.02 -38.63
N ALA A 349 17.83 -25.32 -37.49
CA ALA A 349 18.51 -25.92 -36.35
C ALA A 349 19.01 -27.35 -36.65
N LYS A 350 18.26 -28.14 -37.39
CA LYS A 350 18.70 -29.48 -37.90
C LYS A 350 19.87 -29.39 -38.85
N MET A 351 19.93 -28.32 -39.64
CA MET A 351 21.06 -28.02 -40.51
C MET A 351 22.31 -27.56 -39.76
N GLY A 352 22.22 -27.46 -38.43
CA GLY A 352 23.36 -27.13 -37.57
C GLY A 352 23.51 -25.65 -37.24
N ASN A 353 22.61 -24.75 -37.69
CA ASN A 353 22.75 -23.32 -37.45
C ASN A 353 22.58 -22.97 -35.97
N ALA A 354 23.61 -22.39 -35.37
CA ALA A 354 23.64 -22.06 -33.93
C ALA A 354 22.56 -21.07 -33.52
N THR A 355 22.29 -20.03 -34.29
CA THR A 355 21.27 -19.03 -34.03
C THR A 355 19.87 -19.64 -34.07
N ALA A 356 19.56 -20.46 -35.09
CA ALA A 356 18.31 -21.19 -35.17
C ALA A 356 18.10 -22.14 -33.98
N GLN A 357 19.16 -22.87 -33.58
CA GLN A 357 19.14 -23.72 -32.37
C GLN A 357 18.86 -22.92 -31.12
N TYR A 358 19.43 -21.74 -30.97
CA TYR A 358 19.13 -20.84 -29.82
C TYR A 358 17.66 -20.43 -29.81
N TYR A 359 17.13 -19.93 -30.98
CA TYR A 359 15.73 -19.52 -31.03
C TYR A 359 14.78 -20.70 -30.85
N LEU A 360 15.10 -21.87 -31.37
CA LEU A 360 14.30 -23.09 -31.13
C LEU A 360 14.30 -23.46 -29.62
N GLY A 361 15.44 -23.38 -28.97
CA GLY A 361 15.56 -23.57 -27.52
C GLY A 361 14.71 -22.55 -26.74
N LYS A 362 14.73 -21.29 -27.17
CA LYS A 362 13.92 -20.22 -26.60
C LYS A 362 12.41 -20.45 -26.79
N MET A 363 12.00 -20.92 -27.95
CA MET A 363 10.60 -21.25 -28.24
C MET A 363 10.09 -22.40 -27.36
N TYR A 364 10.88 -23.47 -27.16
CA TYR A 364 10.55 -24.52 -26.21
C TYR A 364 10.53 -24.01 -24.75
N GLY A 365 11.46 -23.13 -24.37
CA GLY A 365 11.53 -22.55 -23.03
C GLY A 365 10.36 -21.63 -22.69
N ASP A 366 9.93 -20.82 -23.65
CA ASP A 366 8.84 -19.86 -23.50
C ASP A 366 7.47 -20.48 -23.81
N GLY A 367 7.40 -21.58 -24.55
CA GLY A 367 6.18 -22.16 -25.08
C GLY A 367 5.58 -21.33 -26.22
N ARG A 368 6.41 -20.79 -27.12
CA ARG A 368 6.00 -19.96 -28.27
C ARG A 368 6.03 -20.79 -29.54
N GLY A 369 4.86 -20.91 -30.20
CA GLY A 369 4.69 -21.73 -31.40
C GLY A 369 4.79 -23.24 -31.17
N VAL A 370 5.05 -23.64 -29.91
CA VAL A 370 5.18 -25.03 -29.46
C VAL A 370 4.86 -25.13 -27.97
N SER A 371 4.40 -26.28 -27.50
CA SER A 371 4.20 -26.53 -26.08
C SER A 371 5.52 -26.36 -25.32
N ARG A 372 5.46 -25.71 -24.14
CA ARG A 372 6.64 -25.51 -23.29
C ARG A 372 7.28 -26.82 -22.87
N ASP A 373 8.55 -26.96 -23.16
CA ASP A 373 9.36 -28.14 -22.81
C ASP A 373 10.79 -27.70 -22.46
N TYR A 374 11.06 -27.59 -21.17
CA TYR A 374 12.38 -27.17 -20.71
C TYR A 374 13.50 -28.19 -21.02
N ALA A 375 13.20 -29.48 -21.11
CA ALA A 375 14.21 -30.47 -21.44
C ALA A 375 14.68 -30.30 -22.88
N LYS A 376 13.74 -30.12 -23.81
CA LYS A 376 14.07 -29.80 -25.21
C LYS A 376 14.74 -28.44 -25.35
N ALA A 377 14.31 -27.44 -24.55
CA ALA A 377 14.98 -26.15 -24.54
C ALA A 377 16.46 -26.29 -24.17
N VAL A 378 16.78 -27.06 -23.10
CA VAL A 378 18.15 -27.36 -22.69
C VAL A 378 18.94 -28.09 -23.78
N GLU A 379 18.33 -29.05 -24.46
CA GLU A 379 18.99 -29.78 -25.56
C GLU A 379 19.43 -28.82 -26.68
N TRP A 380 18.53 -27.96 -27.14
CA TRP A 380 18.80 -27.02 -28.20
C TRP A 380 19.74 -25.89 -27.76
N TYR A 381 19.56 -25.35 -26.56
CA TYR A 381 20.53 -24.39 -26.01
C TYR A 381 21.93 -24.96 -25.92
N ARG A 382 22.06 -26.24 -25.53
CA ARG A 382 23.37 -26.88 -25.43
C ARG A 382 24.06 -26.98 -26.79
N LYS A 383 23.32 -27.44 -27.83
CA LYS A 383 23.85 -27.52 -29.19
C LYS A 383 24.34 -26.17 -29.70
N SER A 384 23.55 -25.12 -29.46
CA SER A 384 23.91 -23.75 -29.85
C SER A 384 25.08 -23.21 -28.99
N ALA A 385 25.07 -23.43 -27.69
CA ALA A 385 26.11 -22.98 -26.76
C ALA A 385 27.47 -23.64 -27.01
N GLU A 386 27.49 -24.90 -27.42
CA GLU A 386 28.70 -25.66 -27.80
C GLU A 386 29.31 -25.11 -29.06
N GLN A 387 28.53 -24.49 -29.95
CA GLN A 387 29.02 -23.78 -31.13
C GLN A 387 29.45 -22.34 -30.83
N GLY A 388 29.38 -21.90 -29.56
CA GLY A 388 29.89 -20.59 -29.16
C GLY A 388 28.82 -19.47 -29.07
N ASN A 389 27.55 -19.75 -29.31
CA ASN A 389 26.51 -18.73 -29.21
C ASN A 389 26.36 -18.21 -27.78
N ALA A 390 26.65 -16.92 -27.55
CA ALA A 390 26.67 -16.31 -26.22
C ALA A 390 25.29 -16.31 -25.54
N ASP A 391 24.23 -15.95 -26.25
CA ASP A 391 22.87 -15.99 -25.74
C ASP A 391 22.45 -17.39 -25.28
N ALA A 392 22.81 -18.42 -26.07
CA ALA A 392 22.52 -19.80 -25.71
C ALA A 392 23.32 -20.25 -24.48
N GLN A 393 24.56 -19.83 -24.35
CA GLN A 393 25.40 -20.10 -23.18
C GLN A 393 24.81 -19.44 -21.93
N CYS A 394 24.35 -18.18 -22.01
CA CYS A 394 23.67 -17.47 -20.94
C CYS A 394 22.40 -18.21 -20.52
N ASN A 395 21.55 -18.56 -21.49
CA ASN A 395 20.30 -19.28 -21.19
C ASN A 395 20.55 -20.70 -20.65
N LEU A 396 21.54 -21.41 -21.13
CA LEU A 396 21.94 -22.71 -20.59
C LEU A 396 22.44 -22.58 -19.13
N GLY A 397 23.20 -21.53 -18.83
CA GLY A 397 23.58 -21.15 -17.47
C GLY A 397 22.36 -20.95 -16.59
N TYR A 398 21.35 -20.23 -17.07
CA TYR A 398 20.07 -20.03 -16.39
C TYR A 398 19.33 -21.34 -16.11
N MET A 399 19.27 -22.24 -17.10
CA MET A 399 18.63 -23.55 -16.94
C MET A 399 19.31 -24.37 -15.83
N TYR A 400 20.65 -24.40 -15.78
CA TYR A 400 21.38 -25.06 -14.71
C TYR A 400 21.23 -24.37 -13.35
N TYR A 401 21.13 -23.04 -13.32
CA TYR A 401 20.97 -22.30 -12.07
C TYR A 401 19.62 -22.59 -11.38
N TYR A 402 18.55 -22.65 -12.16
CA TYR A 402 17.19 -22.88 -11.65
C TYR A 402 16.73 -24.35 -11.70
N GLY A 403 17.52 -25.25 -12.27
CA GLY A 403 17.13 -26.65 -12.45
C GLY A 403 15.95 -26.85 -13.40
N ARG A 404 15.85 -26.01 -14.44
CA ARG A 404 14.77 -26.11 -15.44
C ARG A 404 15.15 -27.02 -16.59
N GLY A 405 14.43 -28.13 -16.75
CA GLY A 405 14.72 -29.12 -17.80
C GLY A 405 16.02 -29.89 -17.59
N VAL A 406 16.76 -29.61 -16.54
CA VAL A 406 18.02 -30.24 -16.15
C VAL A 406 18.16 -30.14 -14.63
N SER A 407 18.87 -31.06 -13.99
CA SER A 407 19.17 -30.98 -12.55
C SER A 407 19.95 -29.72 -12.25
N GLY A 408 19.55 -28.98 -11.25
CA GLY A 408 20.19 -27.75 -10.80
C GLY A 408 21.67 -27.98 -10.47
N ASN A 409 22.55 -27.16 -11.02
CA ASN A 409 23.99 -27.24 -10.80
C ASN A 409 24.63 -25.86 -10.95
N TYR A 410 24.90 -25.22 -9.83
CA TYR A 410 25.52 -23.89 -9.82
C TYR A 410 26.93 -23.85 -10.44
N ALA A 411 27.71 -24.91 -10.31
CA ALA A 411 29.06 -24.94 -10.90
C ALA A 411 28.99 -24.93 -12.44
N LYS A 412 28.07 -25.73 -13.03
CA LYS A 412 27.82 -25.70 -14.47
C LYS A 412 27.17 -24.37 -14.91
N ALA A 413 26.29 -23.81 -14.10
CA ALA A 413 25.74 -22.49 -14.38
C ALA A 413 26.84 -21.42 -14.46
N ALA A 414 27.78 -21.43 -13.50
CA ALA A 414 28.91 -20.50 -13.47
C ALA A 414 29.84 -20.69 -14.68
N GLU A 415 30.07 -21.94 -15.11
CA GLU A 415 30.90 -22.24 -16.29
C GLU A 415 30.25 -21.63 -17.56
N TRP A 416 28.94 -21.85 -17.76
CA TRP A 416 28.26 -21.38 -18.96
C TRP A 416 28.09 -19.85 -18.94
N TYR A 417 27.76 -19.26 -17.79
CA TYR A 417 27.73 -17.79 -17.65
C TYR A 417 29.11 -17.18 -17.93
N ARG A 418 30.21 -17.83 -17.50
CA ARG A 418 31.56 -17.32 -17.76
C ARG A 418 31.87 -17.30 -19.26
N LYS A 419 31.57 -18.41 -19.97
CA LYS A 419 31.76 -18.48 -21.43
C LYS A 419 31.01 -17.38 -22.17
N SER A 420 29.77 -17.13 -21.77
CA SER A 420 28.95 -16.05 -22.34
C SER A 420 29.47 -14.66 -21.93
N ALA A 421 29.81 -14.47 -20.65
CA ALA A 421 30.32 -13.21 -20.12
C ALA A 421 31.66 -12.78 -20.75
N GLU A 422 32.51 -13.74 -21.10
CA GLU A 422 33.80 -13.52 -21.80
C GLU A 422 33.55 -13.07 -23.28
N GLN A 423 32.38 -13.33 -23.82
CA GLN A 423 31.91 -12.82 -25.12
C GLN A 423 31.11 -11.51 -24.98
N GLU A 424 31.27 -10.81 -23.86
CA GLU A 424 30.68 -9.50 -23.59
C GLU A 424 29.15 -9.49 -23.43
N ASP A 425 28.51 -10.66 -23.22
CA ASP A 425 27.07 -10.70 -22.91
C ASP A 425 26.79 -10.07 -21.54
N ALA A 426 26.03 -8.97 -21.54
CA ALA A 426 25.77 -8.16 -20.34
C ALA A 426 24.97 -8.93 -19.28
N ASP A 427 24.03 -9.77 -19.69
CA ASP A 427 23.19 -10.55 -18.75
C ASP A 427 24.00 -11.68 -18.11
N ALA A 428 24.86 -12.34 -18.88
CA ALA A 428 25.78 -13.34 -18.33
C ALA A 428 26.80 -12.72 -17.37
N GLN A 429 27.34 -11.54 -17.70
CA GLN A 429 28.23 -10.79 -16.81
C GLN A 429 27.52 -10.45 -15.50
N TYR A 430 26.28 -9.97 -15.55
CA TYR A 430 25.48 -9.73 -14.35
C TYR A 430 25.29 -11.01 -13.54
N ASN A 431 24.85 -12.09 -14.18
CA ASN A 431 24.59 -13.36 -13.53
C ASN A 431 25.87 -13.97 -12.92
N LEU A 432 27.02 -13.87 -13.59
CA LEU A 432 28.30 -14.31 -13.08
C LEU A 432 28.75 -13.47 -11.87
N GLY A 433 28.55 -12.14 -11.91
CA GLY A 433 28.77 -11.26 -10.78
C GLY A 433 27.95 -11.68 -9.57
N LYS A 434 26.68 -12.00 -9.77
CA LYS A 434 25.78 -12.51 -8.73
C LYS A 434 26.25 -13.87 -8.16
N MET A 435 26.79 -14.75 -9.00
CA MET A 435 27.33 -16.02 -8.51
C MET A 435 28.53 -15.82 -7.60
N TYR A 436 29.44 -14.88 -7.93
CA TYR A 436 30.55 -14.52 -7.06
C TYR A 436 30.10 -13.80 -5.78
N GLU A 437 29.09 -12.94 -5.84
CA GLU A 437 28.53 -12.27 -4.66
C GLU A 437 28.01 -13.26 -3.63
N TYR A 438 27.28 -14.30 -4.08
CA TYR A 438 26.65 -15.27 -3.16
C TYR A 438 27.41 -16.57 -2.98
N GLY A 439 28.56 -16.75 -3.63
CA GLY A 439 29.33 -17.98 -3.56
C GLY A 439 28.62 -19.20 -4.15
N ARG A 440 27.81 -19.01 -5.20
CA ARG A 440 27.03 -20.08 -5.82
C ARG A 440 27.77 -20.69 -6.99
N GLY A 441 28.22 -21.93 -6.82
CA GLY A 441 28.99 -22.66 -7.82
C GLY A 441 30.44 -22.17 -8.03
N VAL A 442 30.81 -21.10 -7.34
CA VAL A 442 32.15 -20.51 -7.24
C VAL A 442 32.38 -20.08 -5.80
N SER A 443 33.60 -19.92 -5.37
CA SER A 443 33.90 -19.32 -4.05
C SER A 443 33.43 -17.88 -4.03
N GLN A 444 32.80 -17.43 -2.91
CA GLN A 444 32.41 -16.07 -2.74
C GLN A 444 33.59 -15.11 -2.90
N ASP A 445 33.41 -14.11 -3.74
CA ASP A 445 34.47 -13.13 -4.04
C ASP A 445 33.82 -11.82 -4.50
N TYR A 446 33.67 -10.88 -3.57
CA TYR A 446 33.06 -9.60 -3.83
C TYR A 446 33.85 -8.74 -4.84
N ALA A 447 35.19 -8.89 -4.88
CA ALA A 447 36.01 -8.13 -5.84
C ALA A 447 35.72 -8.58 -7.28
N LYS A 448 35.61 -9.89 -7.51
CA LYS A 448 35.19 -10.42 -8.82
C LYS A 448 33.73 -10.11 -9.12
N ALA A 449 32.84 -10.13 -8.11
CA ALA A 449 31.46 -9.71 -8.31
C ALA A 449 31.39 -8.28 -8.83
N VAL A 450 32.14 -7.35 -8.23
CA VAL A 450 32.24 -5.95 -8.68
C VAL A 450 32.81 -5.84 -10.08
N GLU A 451 33.83 -6.61 -10.42
CA GLU A 451 34.41 -6.59 -11.77
C GLU A 451 33.37 -6.94 -12.82
N TRP A 452 32.64 -8.03 -12.61
CA TRP A 452 31.62 -8.49 -13.55
C TRP A 452 30.37 -7.57 -13.57
N TYR A 453 29.91 -7.09 -12.43
CA TYR A 453 28.83 -6.11 -12.38
C TYR A 453 29.23 -4.82 -13.12
N ARG A 454 30.48 -4.38 -13.02
CA ARG A 454 30.95 -3.18 -13.72
C ARG A 454 30.89 -3.36 -15.23
N LYS A 455 31.41 -4.48 -15.77
CA LYS A 455 31.36 -4.79 -17.19
C LYS A 455 29.91 -4.77 -17.70
N SER A 456 29.00 -5.41 -16.99
CA SER A 456 27.58 -5.43 -17.32
C SER A 456 26.93 -4.04 -17.22
N ALA A 457 27.24 -3.30 -16.15
CA ALA A 457 26.70 -1.96 -15.89
C ALA A 457 27.18 -0.92 -16.93
N GLU A 458 28.42 -1.02 -17.41
CA GLU A 458 28.98 -0.17 -18.46
C GLU A 458 28.30 -0.41 -19.80
N GLN A 459 27.80 -1.62 -20.06
CA GLN A 459 26.98 -1.96 -21.22
C GLN A 459 25.50 -1.53 -21.07
N GLY A 460 25.14 -0.90 -19.93
CA GLY A 460 23.79 -0.36 -19.73
C GLY A 460 22.83 -1.25 -18.96
N ASN A 461 23.24 -2.45 -18.49
CA ASN A 461 22.36 -3.30 -17.72
C ASN A 461 21.93 -2.63 -16.40
N ALA A 462 20.65 -2.26 -16.30
CA ALA A 462 20.11 -1.49 -15.18
C ALA A 462 20.21 -2.23 -13.83
N VAL A 463 20.04 -3.56 -13.84
CA VAL A 463 20.12 -4.36 -12.61
C VAL A 463 21.57 -4.44 -12.11
N ALA A 464 22.53 -4.61 -13.04
CA ALA A 464 23.95 -4.59 -12.71
C ALA A 464 24.39 -3.22 -12.18
N GLN A 465 23.89 -2.12 -12.76
CA GLN A 465 24.12 -0.76 -12.26
C GLN A 465 23.61 -0.58 -10.83
N CYS A 466 22.40 -1.09 -10.52
CA CYS A 466 21.85 -1.06 -9.17
C CYS A 466 22.76 -1.84 -8.20
N ASN A 467 23.12 -3.07 -8.55
CA ASN A 467 23.97 -3.92 -7.69
C ASN A 467 25.36 -3.31 -7.50
N LEU A 468 25.95 -2.75 -8.54
CA LEU A 468 27.24 -2.05 -8.43
C LEU A 468 27.12 -0.85 -7.48
N GLY A 469 26.02 -0.12 -7.51
CA GLY A 469 25.70 0.94 -6.55
C GLY A 469 25.65 0.38 -5.12
N ILE A 470 25.03 -0.78 -4.88
CA ILE A 470 25.00 -1.46 -3.58
C ILE A 470 26.39 -1.82 -3.10
N MET A 471 27.23 -2.36 -4.00
CA MET A 471 28.63 -2.73 -3.67
C MET A 471 29.42 -1.50 -3.22
N TYR A 472 29.33 -0.37 -3.93
CA TYR A 472 29.98 0.87 -3.52
C TYR A 472 29.43 1.45 -2.22
N ARG A 473 28.10 1.41 -2.01
CA ARG A 473 27.47 1.91 -0.77
C ARG A 473 27.96 1.15 0.47
N ASN A 474 28.11 -0.17 0.34
CA ASN A 474 28.42 -1.04 1.46
C ASN A 474 29.94 -1.33 1.59
N GLY A 475 30.77 -0.95 0.62
CA GLY A 475 32.20 -1.27 0.61
C GLY A 475 32.48 -2.76 0.38
N LEU A 476 31.64 -3.46 -0.40
CA LEU A 476 31.77 -4.88 -0.68
C LEU A 476 32.64 -5.08 -1.94
N GLY A 477 33.82 -5.65 -1.79
CA GLY A 477 34.77 -5.88 -2.88
C GLY A 477 35.42 -4.61 -3.47
N VAL A 478 35.00 -3.45 -2.99
CA VAL A 478 35.55 -2.12 -3.33
C VAL A 478 35.54 -1.27 -2.07
N SER A 479 36.34 -0.17 -2.05
CA SER A 479 36.25 0.81 -0.98
C SER A 479 34.85 1.46 -1.00
N GLN A 480 34.29 1.69 0.16
CA GLN A 480 33.00 2.36 0.29
C GLN A 480 33.09 3.77 -0.35
N ASP A 481 32.16 4.05 -1.25
CA ASP A 481 32.08 5.30 -1.98
C ASP A 481 30.62 5.63 -2.30
N ASN A 482 30.03 6.46 -1.44
CA ASN A 482 28.63 6.82 -1.58
C ASN A 482 28.36 7.71 -2.83
N ALA A 483 29.36 8.48 -3.28
CA ALA A 483 29.21 9.30 -4.48
C ALA A 483 29.11 8.43 -5.74
N LYS A 484 29.98 7.42 -5.87
CA LYS A 484 29.88 6.43 -6.93
C LYS A 484 28.61 5.59 -6.82
N ALA A 485 28.17 5.25 -5.61
CA ALA A 485 26.91 4.55 -5.43
C ALA A 485 25.74 5.37 -6.02
N VAL A 486 25.68 6.66 -5.73
CA VAL A 486 24.67 7.58 -6.29
C VAL A 486 24.74 7.65 -7.80
N GLU A 487 25.95 7.72 -8.39
CA GLU A 487 26.11 7.75 -9.84
C GLU A 487 25.49 6.50 -10.49
N TRP A 488 25.81 5.34 -9.98
CA TRP A 488 25.30 4.07 -10.52
C TRP A 488 23.79 3.87 -10.25
N TYR A 489 23.32 4.23 -9.06
CA TYR A 489 21.87 4.20 -8.79
C TYR A 489 21.11 5.13 -9.73
N ARG A 490 21.65 6.32 -10.04
CA ARG A 490 21.00 7.27 -10.95
C ARG A 490 20.89 6.70 -12.36
N LYS A 491 21.96 6.15 -12.92
CA LYS A 491 21.93 5.49 -14.24
C LYS A 491 20.87 4.39 -14.30
N SER A 492 20.79 3.56 -13.27
CA SER A 492 19.82 2.50 -13.16
C SER A 492 18.38 3.01 -12.97
N ALA A 493 18.20 4.02 -12.11
CA ALA A 493 16.90 4.63 -11.80
C ALA A 493 16.28 5.36 -13.00
N GLU A 494 17.10 6.02 -13.82
CA GLU A 494 16.70 6.68 -15.07
C GLU A 494 16.23 5.68 -16.11
N GLN A 495 16.72 4.45 -16.09
CA GLN A 495 16.21 3.34 -16.90
C GLN A 495 14.93 2.69 -16.34
N GLY A 496 14.39 3.20 -15.23
CA GLY A 496 13.15 2.72 -14.63
C GLY A 496 13.33 1.61 -13.58
N ASN A 497 14.53 1.23 -13.18
CA ASN A 497 14.72 0.21 -12.15
C ASN A 497 14.19 0.66 -10.79
N ALA A 498 13.12 0.04 -10.31
CA ALA A 498 12.44 0.41 -9.07
C ALA A 498 13.33 0.30 -7.83
N GLY A 499 14.17 -0.74 -7.73
CA GLY A 499 15.13 -0.90 -6.63
C GLY A 499 16.15 0.22 -6.56
N ALA A 500 16.69 0.62 -7.73
CA ALA A 500 17.63 1.73 -7.82
C ALA A 500 16.96 3.08 -7.49
N GLN A 501 15.72 3.28 -7.92
CA GLN A 501 14.93 4.48 -7.56
C GLN A 501 14.71 4.57 -6.05
N CYS A 502 14.36 3.45 -5.39
CA CYS A 502 14.25 3.39 -3.93
C CYS A 502 15.58 3.70 -3.25
N ASN A 503 16.67 3.06 -3.68
CA ASN A 503 18.00 3.30 -3.13
C ASN A 503 18.46 4.76 -3.31
N LEU A 504 18.24 5.34 -4.49
CA LEU A 504 18.57 6.73 -4.79
C LEU A 504 17.75 7.70 -3.92
N GLY A 505 16.46 7.40 -3.72
CA GLY A 505 15.63 8.13 -2.75
C GLY A 505 16.24 8.11 -1.35
N GLY A 506 16.73 6.95 -0.90
CA GLY A 506 17.43 6.80 0.37
C GLY A 506 18.74 7.60 0.45
N MET A 507 19.50 7.65 -0.63
CA MET A 507 20.75 8.46 -0.68
C MET A 507 20.44 9.95 -0.48
N TYR A 508 19.40 10.48 -1.14
CA TYR A 508 18.94 11.86 -0.92
C TYR A 508 18.34 12.08 0.46
N TYR A 509 17.62 11.12 1.01
CA TYR A 509 17.03 11.22 2.35
C TYR A 509 18.06 11.35 3.45
N TYR A 510 19.17 10.59 3.37
CA TYR A 510 20.22 10.59 4.38
C TYR A 510 21.42 11.50 4.05
N GLY A 511 21.43 12.18 2.92
CA GLY A 511 22.55 12.98 2.48
C GLY A 511 23.84 12.17 2.23
N ARG A 512 23.70 10.91 1.76
CA ARG A 512 24.83 10.00 1.54
C ARG A 512 25.34 10.11 0.10
N GLY A 513 26.54 10.65 -0.08
CA GLY A 513 27.14 10.85 -1.40
C GLY A 513 26.50 11.98 -2.23
N VAL A 514 25.45 12.58 -1.72
CA VAL A 514 24.75 13.77 -2.22
C VAL A 514 24.32 14.61 -1.02
N SER A 515 24.01 15.89 -1.22
CA SER A 515 23.36 16.70 -0.18
C SER A 515 21.98 16.14 0.16
N GLU A 516 21.60 16.21 1.44
CA GLU A 516 20.26 15.86 1.90
C GLU A 516 19.22 16.70 1.13
N ASP A 517 18.22 16.01 0.56
CA ASP A 517 17.17 16.64 -0.22
C ASP A 517 15.91 15.78 -0.15
N TYR A 518 15.04 16.09 0.79
CA TYR A 518 13.79 15.34 0.99
C TYR A 518 12.84 15.44 -0.19
N ALA A 519 12.85 16.54 -0.94
CA ALA A 519 11.97 16.68 -2.10
C ALA A 519 12.39 15.70 -3.22
N LYS A 520 13.69 15.60 -3.51
CA LYS A 520 14.22 14.60 -4.43
C LYS A 520 14.04 13.18 -3.91
N ALA A 521 14.18 12.95 -2.59
CA ALA A 521 13.91 11.66 -2.00
C ALA A 521 12.47 11.23 -2.28
N VAL A 522 11.49 12.12 -2.06
CA VAL A 522 10.07 11.87 -2.37
C VAL A 522 9.85 11.58 -3.84
N GLU A 523 10.46 12.32 -4.74
CA GLU A 523 10.32 12.10 -6.19
C GLU A 523 10.75 10.68 -6.57
N TRP A 524 11.93 10.25 -6.11
CA TRP A 524 12.46 8.93 -6.43
C TRP A 524 11.70 7.80 -5.73
N TYR A 525 11.33 7.98 -4.45
CA TYR A 525 10.49 7.01 -3.75
C TYR A 525 9.14 6.85 -4.44
N ARG A 526 8.53 7.93 -4.94
CA ARG A 526 7.25 7.88 -5.64
C ARG A 526 7.36 7.08 -6.93
N LYS A 527 8.36 7.34 -7.77
CA LYS A 527 8.59 6.58 -9.01
C LYS A 527 8.74 5.08 -8.72
N SER A 528 9.44 4.72 -7.68
CA SER A 528 9.63 3.34 -7.25
C SER A 528 8.35 2.73 -6.67
N ALA A 529 7.65 3.48 -5.81
CA ALA A 529 6.42 3.05 -5.15
C ALA A 529 5.26 2.80 -6.15
N GLU A 530 5.16 3.62 -7.19
CA GLU A 530 4.20 3.49 -8.29
C GLU A 530 4.45 2.23 -9.11
N GLN A 531 5.68 1.77 -9.21
CA GLN A 531 6.04 0.47 -9.81
C GLN A 531 5.77 -0.73 -8.89
N GLY A 532 5.28 -0.48 -7.66
CA GLY A 532 4.94 -1.54 -6.71
C GLY A 532 6.04 -1.94 -5.74
N ASN A 533 7.17 -1.25 -5.69
CA ASN A 533 8.23 -1.55 -4.72
C ASN A 533 7.77 -1.29 -3.28
N ALA A 534 7.74 -2.33 -2.46
CA ALA A 534 7.21 -2.28 -1.09
C ALA A 534 8.02 -1.34 -0.18
N ASP A 535 9.37 -1.42 -0.22
CA ASP A 535 10.25 -0.57 0.57
C ASP A 535 10.02 0.91 0.25
N ALA A 536 9.88 1.23 -1.06
CA ALA A 536 9.63 2.60 -1.49
C ALA A 536 8.23 3.08 -1.06
N GLN A 537 7.22 2.22 -1.08
CA GLN A 537 5.88 2.55 -0.57
C GLN A 537 5.92 2.82 0.94
N CYS A 538 6.65 2.01 1.71
CA CYS A 538 6.86 2.23 3.14
C CYS A 538 7.57 3.58 3.39
N ASN A 539 8.68 3.82 2.68
CA ASN A 539 9.44 5.05 2.82
C ASN A 539 8.62 6.29 2.44
N LEU A 540 7.87 6.22 1.33
CA LEU A 540 6.98 7.31 0.90
C LEU A 540 5.86 7.56 1.92
N GLY A 541 5.31 6.51 2.52
CA GLY A 541 4.40 6.60 3.66
C GLY A 541 5.02 7.40 4.81
N GLY A 542 6.28 7.12 5.15
CA GLY A 542 7.05 7.86 6.14
C GLY A 542 7.27 9.32 5.78
N MET A 543 7.54 9.62 4.51
CA MET A 543 7.68 11.01 4.04
C MET A 543 6.41 11.82 4.29
N TYR A 544 5.23 11.27 3.95
CA TYR A 544 3.94 11.91 4.24
C TYR A 544 3.61 11.96 5.73
N TYR A 545 3.99 10.93 6.50
CA TYR A 545 3.74 10.90 7.94
C TYR A 545 4.48 11.99 8.70
N TYR A 546 5.74 12.28 8.31
CA TYR A 546 6.59 13.27 8.99
C TYR A 546 6.65 14.62 8.27
N GLY A 547 5.96 14.80 7.17
CA GLY A 547 6.02 16.03 6.37
C GLY A 547 7.41 16.34 5.80
N ARG A 548 8.19 15.30 5.44
CA ARG A 548 9.54 15.47 4.91
C ARG A 548 9.54 15.56 3.39
N GLY A 549 9.88 16.70 2.84
CA GLY A 549 9.89 16.97 1.38
C GLY A 549 8.48 17.06 0.75
N VAL A 550 7.44 16.82 1.53
CA VAL A 550 6.02 17.00 1.22
C VAL A 550 5.31 17.51 2.46
N SER A 551 4.13 18.09 2.32
CA SER A 551 3.26 18.41 3.46
C SER A 551 2.87 17.16 4.22
N GLU A 552 2.78 17.26 5.54
CA GLU A 552 2.26 16.17 6.39
C GLU A 552 0.85 15.79 5.95
N ASP A 553 0.65 14.51 5.68
CA ASP A 553 -0.63 13.96 5.24
C ASP A 553 -0.76 12.51 5.73
N TYR A 554 -1.40 12.36 6.88
CA TYR A 554 -1.60 11.04 7.47
C TYR A 554 -2.49 10.11 6.64
N ALA A 555 -3.42 10.66 5.86
CA ALA A 555 -4.30 9.83 5.02
C ALA A 555 -3.50 9.19 3.88
N ARG A 556 -2.67 9.97 3.20
CA ARG A 556 -1.74 9.45 2.19
C ARG A 556 -0.68 8.53 2.80
N ALA A 557 -0.18 8.84 3.99
CA ALA A 557 0.75 7.96 4.69
C ALA A 557 0.12 6.59 4.92
N ALA A 558 -1.14 6.55 5.43
CA ALA A 558 -1.87 5.31 5.64
C ALA A 558 -2.11 4.51 4.36
N GLU A 559 -2.39 5.19 3.25
CA GLU A 559 -2.58 4.54 1.95
C GLU A 559 -1.29 3.85 1.48
N TRP A 560 -0.15 4.55 1.53
CA TRP A 560 1.14 4.00 1.11
C TRP A 560 1.62 2.89 2.03
N TYR A 561 1.50 3.06 3.35
CA TYR A 561 1.79 1.99 4.29
C TYR A 561 0.91 0.75 4.06
N ARG A 562 -0.37 0.94 3.70
CA ARG A 562 -1.26 -0.19 3.39
C ARG A 562 -0.80 -0.95 2.15
N LYS A 563 -0.44 -0.26 1.07
CA LYS A 563 0.08 -0.89 -0.15
C LYS A 563 1.33 -1.74 0.13
N SER A 564 2.25 -1.21 0.92
CA SER A 564 3.45 -1.92 1.34
C SER A 564 3.13 -3.08 2.30
N ALA A 565 2.28 -2.86 3.30
CA ALA A 565 1.88 -3.86 4.29
C ALA A 565 1.13 -5.06 3.67
N GLU A 566 0.38 -4.84 2.60
CA GLU A 566 -0.29 -5.89 1.82
C GLU A 566 0.71 -6.74 1.03
N GLN A 567 1.91 -6.22 0.75
CA GLN A 567 3.04 -6.97 0.17
C GLN A 567 3.94 -7.60 1.25
N GLU A 568 3.44 -7.71 2.47
CA GLU A 568 4.10 -8.37 3.61
C GLU A 568 5.32 -7.61 4.18
N ASP A 569 5.49 -6.32 3.86
CA ASP A 569 6.52 -5.50 4.49
C ASP A 569 6.24 -5.31 5.99
N ALA A 570 7.17 -5.78 6.83
CA ALA A 570 6.99 -5.78 8.28
C ALA A 570 6.96 -4.37 8.89
N ASP A 571 7.77 -3.45 8.37
CA ASP A 571 7.85 -2.08 8.88
C ASP A 571 6.59 -1.28 8.52
N ALA A 572 6.08 -1.49 7.29
CA ALA A 572 4.81 -0.89 6.88
C ALA A 572 3.63 -1.45 7.69
N GLN A 573 3.62 -2.76 7.99
CA GLN A 573 2.60 -3.38 8.84
C GLN A 573 2.64 -2.78 10.26
N TYR A 574 3.82 -2.60 10.82
CA TYR A 574 3.99 -1.92 12.11
C TYR A 574 3.48 -0.48 12.07
N ASN A 575 3.91 0.30 11.06
CA ASN A 575 3.48 1.69 10.94
C ASN A 575 1.97 1.83 10.70
N LEU A 576 1.38 0.96 9.90
CA LEU A 576 -0.08 0.92 9.70
C LEU A 576 -0.81 0.54 10.99
N GLY A 577 -0.26 -0.36 11.79
CA GLY A 577 -0.74 -0.69 13.13
C GLY A 577 -0.78 0.55 14.02
N LYS A 578 0.29 1.35 14.06
CA LYS A 578 0.35 2.63 14.78
C LYS A 578 -0.71 3.62 14.30
N MET A 579 -0.91 3.71 12.98
CA MET A 579 -1.92 4.62 12.45
C MET A 579 -3.33 4.26 12.93
N TYR A 580 -3.67 2.98 12.97
CA TYR A 580 -4.94 2.53 13.54
C TYR A 580 -5.00 2.70 15.07
N GLU A 581 -3.89 2.51 15.79
CA GLU A 581 -3.83 2.71 17.24
C GLU A 581 -4.12 4.16 17.61
N TYR A 582 -3.53 5.11 16.90
CA TYR A 582 -3.63 6.54 17.23
C TYR A 582 -4.70 7.30 16.42
N GLY A 583 -5.37 6.65 15.47
CA GLY A 583 -6.36 7.30 14.62
C GLY A 583 -5.76 8.33 13.65
N ARG A 584 -4.53 8.12 13.20
CA ARG A 584 -3.84 9.06 12.28
C ARG A 584 -4.10 8.67 10.83
N GLY A 585 -4.81 9.52 10.08
CA GLY A 585 -5.17 9.30 8.69
C GLY A 585 -6.18 8.17 8.44
N VAL A 586 -6.56 7.47 9.51
CA VAL A 586 -7.60 6.43 9.56
C VAL A 586 -8.36 6.57 10.86
N SER A 587 -9.60 6.10 10.92
CA SER A 587 -10.33 6.03 12.19
C SER A 587 -9.62 5.11 13.17
N GLN A 588 -9.53 5.52 14.43
CA GLN A 588 -8.91 4.71 15.48
C GLN A 588 -9.61 3.35 15.59
N ASP A 589 -8.82 2.29 15.56
CA ASP A 589 -9.33 0.91 15.62
C ASP A 589 -8.26 -0.01 16.21
N TYR A 590 -8.35 -0.28 17.49
CA TYR A 590 -7.39 -1.13 18.19
C TYR A 590 -7.40 -2.59 17.69
N ALA A 591 -8.52 -3.10 17.21
CA ALA A 591 -8.57 -4.46 16.67
C ALA A 591 -7.78 -4.56 15.35
N LYS A 592 -7.90 -3.56 14.48
CA LYS A 592 -7.07 -3.47 13.27
C LYS A 592 -5.59 -3.21 13.61
N ALA A 593 -5.30 -2.38 14.61
CA ALA A 593 -3.94 -2.17 15.08
C ALA A 593 -3.29 -3.50 15.51
N VAL A 594 -3.98 -4.28 16.34
CA VAL A 594 -3.53 -5.61 16.77
C VAL A 594 -3.33 -6.56 15.60
N LYS A 595 -4.22 -6.55 14.61
CA LYS A 595 -4.08 -7.40 13.40
C LYS A 595 -2.79 -7.10 12.66
N TRP A 596 -2.46 -5.81 12.47
CA TRP A 596 -1.27 -5.40 11.73
C TRP A 596 0.00 -5.58 12.58
N TYR A 597 -0.03 -5.23 13.86
CA TYR A 597 1.09 -5.51 14.77
C TYR A 597 1.42 -7.00 14.83
N ARG A 598 0.41 -7.88 14.85
CA ARG A 598 0.63 -9.33 14.86
C ARG A 598 1.36 -9.79 13.61
N LYS A 599 0.92 -9.36 12.42
CA LYS A 599 1.60 -9.71 11.17
C LYS A 599 3.07 -9.28 11.16
N SER A 600 3.34 -8.06 11.59
CA SER A 600 4.69 -7.53 11.68
C SER A 600 5.52 -8.26 12.76
N ALA A 601 4.94 -8.52 13.92
CA ALA A 601 5.57 -9.22 15.04
C ALA A 601 5.92 -10.68 14.70
N GLU A 602 5.09 -11.37 13.96
CA GLU A 602 5.32 -12.73 13.47
C GLU A 602 6.47 -12.78 12.47
N GLN A 603 6.73 -11.71 11.74
CA GLN A 603 7.90 -11.54 10.88
C GLN A 603 9.17 -11.15 11.65
N GLY A 604 9.07 -10.93 12.96
CA GLY A 604 10.22 -10.64 13.81
C GLY A 604 10.44 -9.17 14.16
N ASN A 605 9.61 -8.23 13.70
CA ASN A 605 9.76 -6.82 14.04
C ASN A 605 9.63 -6.59 15.55
N ALA A 606 10.72 -6.15 16.19
CA ALA A 606 10.80 -6.02 17.64
C ALA A 606 9.85 -4.96 18.20
N ASP A 607 9.66 -3.84 17.50
CA ASP A 607 8.76 -2.77 17.94
C ASP A 607 7.29 -3.22 17.86
N ALA A 608 6.93 -3.96 16.80
CA ALA A 608 5.61 -4.57 16.68
C ALA A 608 5.34 -5.60 17.78
N GLN A 609 6.33 -6.42 18.13
CA GLN A 609 6.25 -7.37 19.25
C GLN A 609 6.03 -6.63 20.59
N CYS A 610 6.76 -5.53 20.83
CA CYS A 610 6.58 -4.71 22.00
C CYS A 610 5.16 -4.13 22.07
N ASN A 611 4.68 -3.53 20.98
CA ASN A 611 3.34 -2.93 20.94
C ASN A 611 2.24 -4.00 21.05
N LEU A 612 2.42 -5.16 20.45
CA LEU A 612 1.49 -6.27 20.60
C LEU A 612 1.44 -6.77 22.06
N GLY A 613 2.58 -6.84 22.73
CA GLY A 613 2.65 -7.09 24.17
C GLY A 613 1.85 -6.06 24.98
N TYR A 614 1.98 -4.78 24.64
CA TYR A 614 1.22 -3.69 25.25
C TYR A 614 -0.30 -3.84 25.02
N MET A 615 -0.72 -4.20 23.80
CA MET A 615 -2.13 -4.43 23.48
C MET A 615 -2.73 -5.55 24.34
N TYR A 616 -2.00 -6.66 24.51
CA TYR A 616 -2.44 -7.74 25.38
C TYR A 616 -2.41 -7.37 26.88
N TYR A 617 -1.43 -6.56 27.30
CA TYR A 617 -1.31 -6.14 28.70
C TYR A 617 -2.48 -5.26 29.15
N TYR A 618 -2.97 -4.38 28.27
CA TYR A 618 -4.06 -3.45 28.59
C TYR A 618 -5.43 -3.84 27.99
N GLY A 619 -5.53 -4.97 27.33
CA GLY A 619 -6.78 -5.41 26.69
C GLY A 619 -7.25 -4.49 25.56
N ARG A 620 -6.34 -3.84 24.83
CA ARG A 620 -6.70 -2.93 23.75
C ARG A 620 -6.86 -3.67 22.43
N GLY A 621 -8.08 -3.74 21.90
CA GLY A 621 -8.40 -4.44 20.66
C GLY A 621 -8.32 -5.96 20.73
N VAL A 622 -7.94 -6.49 21.87
CA VAL A 622 -7.92 -7.91 22.25
C VAL A 622 -8.27 -8.03 23.72
N SER A 623 -8.68 -9.22 24.17
CA SER A 623 -8.85 -9.47 25.61
C SER A 623 -7.52 -9.34 26.33
N GLU A 624 -7.54 -8.79 27.57
CA GLU A 624 -6.38 -8.73 28.44
C GLU A 624 -5.83 -10.14 28.66
N ASP A 625 -4.53 -10.30 28.43
CA ASP A 625 -3.82 -11.57 28.59
C ASP A 625 -2.35 -11.31 28.94
N TYR A 626 -2.06 -11.29 30.22
CA TYR A 626 -0.69 -11.04 30.70
C TYR A 626 0.31 -12.12 30.28
N ALA A 627 -0.12 -13.36 30.09
CA ALA A 627 0.79 -14.41 29.65
C ALA A 627 1.27 -14.18 28.22
N LYS A 628 0.33 -13.84 27.30
CA LYS A 628 0.68 -13.43 25.94
C LYS A 628 1.48 -12.13 25.91
N ALA A 629 1.12 -11.16 26.77
CA ALA A 629 1.90 -9.93 26.88
C ALA A 629 3.37 -10.24 27.22
N ALA A 630 3.60 -11.10 28.23
CA ALA A 630 4.94 -11.52 28.62
C ALA A 630 5.70 -12.25 27.51
N GLU A 631 5.01 -13.10 26.73
CA GLU A 631 5.61 -13.81 25.60
C GLU A 631 6.10 -12.82 24.53
N TRP A 632 5.25 -11.87 24.13
CA TRP A 632 5.60 -10.88 23.11
C TRP A 632 6.66 -9.90 23.59
N TYR A 633 6.57 -9.41 24.82
CA TYR A 633 7.64 -8.59 25.40
C TYR A 633 8.97 -9.34 25.46
N ARG A 634 8.97 -10.65 25.79
CA ARG A 634 10.20 -11.44 25.81
C ARG A 634 10.85 -11.51 24.43
N LYS A 635 10.08 -11.83 23.38
CA LYS A 635 10.58 -11.88 22.01
C LYS A 635 11.23 -10.54 21.60
N SER A 636 10.57 -9.45 21.91
CA SER A 636 11.06 -8.10 21.63
C SER A 636 12.30 -7.75 22.49
N ALA A 637 12.28 -8.08 23.76
CA ALA A 637 13.36 -7.80 24.72
C ALA A 637 14.66 -8.58 24.37
N GLU A 638 14.52 -9.82 23.90
CA GLU A 638 15.63 -10.65 23.44
C GLU A 638 16.29 -10.08 22.19
N GLN A 639 15.55 -9.37 21.35
CA GLN A 639 16.07 -8.60 20.21
C GLN A 639 16.68 -7.25 20.60
N GLY A 640 16.67 -6.91 21.90
CA GLY A 640 17.30 -5.68 22.39
C GLY A 640 16.36 -4.48 22.58
N ASN A 641 15.07 -4.58 22.32
CA ASN A 641 14.15 -3.46 22.51
C ASN A 641 14.09 -3.03 23.98
N ALA A 642 14.56 -1.81 24.28
CA ALA A 642 14.69 -1.32 25.65
C ALA A 642 13.34 -1.17 26.37
N VAL A 643 12.27 -0.77 25.67
CA VAL A 643 10.93 -0.63 26.23
C VAL A 643 10.35 -1.99 26.60
N ALA A 644 10.55 -2.98 25.74
CA ALA A 644 10.11 -4.34 26.02
C ALA A 644 10.90 -4.97 27.19
N GLN A 645 12.20 -4.67 27.31
CA GLN A 645 13.02 -5.09 28.46
C GLN A 645 12.51 -4.47 29.76
N LEU A 646 12.19 -3.17 29.79
CA LEU A 646 11.56 -2.52 30.92
C LEU A 646 10.25 -3.23 31.29
N ASN A 647 9.34 -3.39 30.32
CA ASN A 647 8.03 -3.97 30.58
C ASN A 647 8.12 -5.44 31.05
N LEU A 648 9.02 -6.22 30.48
CA LEU A 648 9.27 -7.58 30.93
C LEU A 648 9.83 -7.62 32.37
N GLY A 649 10.71 -6.67 32.72
CA GLY A 649 11.19 -6.45 34.08
C GLY A 649 10.03 -6.17 35.05
N ILE A 650 9.11 -5.28 34.69
CA ILE A 650 7.90 -4.97 35.47
C ILE A 650 7.02 -6.22 35.62
N MET A 651 6.88 -7.03 34.59
CA MET A 651 6.08 -8.26 34.69
C MET A 651 6.71 -9.29 35.62
N TYR A 652 8.03 -9.45 35.61
CA TYR A 652 8.74 -10.31 36.57
C TYR A 652 8.66 -9.77 38.00
N GLU A 653 8.79 -8.45 38.20
CA GLU A 653 8.68 -7.84 39.53
C GLU A 653 7.29 -8.07 40.15
N ASN A 654 6.23 -7.92 39.35
CA ASN A 654 4.85 -7.99 39.84
C ASN A 654 4.20 -9.39 39.71
N GLY A 655 4.86 -10.35 39.08
CA GLY A 655 4.30 -11.68 38.82
C GLY A 655 3.09 -11.67 37.89
N ARG A 656 3.03 -10.73 36.92
CA ARG A 656 1.91 -10.65 35.98
C ARG A 656 2.14 -11.50 34.78
N GLY A 657 1.32 -12.53 34.55
CA GLY A 657 1.41 -13.45 33.45
C GLY A 657 2.62 -14.39 33.44
N ILE A 658 3.53 -14.19 34.36
CA ILE A 658 4.71 -15.00 34.66
C ILE A 658 4.95 -15.07 36.16
N SER A 659 5.70 -16.06 36.63
CA SER A 659 6.04 -16.16 38.05
C SER A 659 6.90 -14.97 38.45
N GLN A 660 6.60 -14.41 39.64
CA GLN A 660 7.38 -13.32 40.20
C GLN A 660 8.84 -13.75 40.41
N ASP A 661 9.75 -12.94 39.93
CA ASP A 661 11.20 -13.19 40.01
C ASP A 661 11.96 -11.85 39.96
N ASN A 662 12.28 -11.33 41.15
CA ASN A 662 12.98 -10.06 41.26
C ASN A 662 14.41 -10.10 40.68
N ALA A 663 15.07 -11.24 40.67
CA ALA A 663 16.41 -11.35 40.09
C ALA A 663 16.35 -11.19 38.57
N LYS A 664 15.36 -11.83 37.92
CA LYS A 664 15.11 -11.60 36.47
C LYS A 664 14.62 -10.19 36.18
N ALA A 665 13.80 -9.61 37.06
CA ALA A 665 13.41 -8.21 36.90
C ALA A 665 14.62 -7.29 36.84
N VAL A 666 15.58 -7.47 37.76
CA VAL A 666 16.84 -6.73 37.81
C VAL A 666 17.67 -6.95 36.55
N GLU A 667 17.74 -8.17 36.05
CA GLU A 667 18.47 -8.47 34.79
C GLU A 667 17.90 -7.66 33.61
N TRP A 668 16.59 -7.68 33.45
CA TRP A 668 15.92 -6.97 32.36
C TRP A 668 15.95 -5.46 32.53
N TYR A 669 15.76 -4.96 33.73
CA TYR A 669 15.91 -3.53 34.02
C TYR A 669 17.33 -3.05 33.70
N ARG A 670 18.36 -3.85 34.04
CA ARG A 670 19.75 -3.49 33.73
C ARG A 670 19.99 -3.36 32.25
N LYS A 671 19.55 -4.35 31.45
CA LYS A 671 19.67 -4.31 29.99
C LYS A 671 19.02 -3.06 29.40
N SER A 672 17.83 -2.72 29.87
CA SER A 672 17.10 -1.53 29.44
C SER A 672 17.78 -0.24 29.90
N ALA A 673 18.25 -0.20 31.17
CA ALA A 673 18.91 0.95 31.77
C ALA A 673 20.27 1.27 31.12
N GLU A 674 21.03 0.24 30.72
CA GLU A 674 22.30 0.37 30.00
C GLU A 674 22.11 0.94 28.58
N GLN A 675 20.95 0.74 27.99
CA GLN A 675 20.53 1.39 26.74
C GLN A 675 20.03 2.82 26.91
N GLY A 676 20.01 3.33 28.16
CA GLY A 676 19.62 4.70 28.44
C GLY A 676 18.14 4.90 28.83
N ASN A 677 17.33 3.86 28.96
CA ASN A 677 15.94 4.02 29.36
C ASN A 677 15.84 4.56 30.78
N ALA A 678 15.30 5.77 30.94
CA ALA A 678 15.26 6.49 32.23
C ALA A 678 14.36 5.82 33.27
N ASP A 679 13.25 5.21 32.85
CA ASP A 679 12.36 4.49 33.79
C ASP A 679 13.02 3.22 34.28
N ALA A 680 13.71 2.49 33.41
CA ALA A 680 14.47 1.31 33.79
C ALA A 680 15.62 1.65 34.76
N GLN A 681 16.29 2.78 34.55
CA GLN A 681 17.33 3.28 35.46
C GLN A 681 16.74 3.59 36.81
N CYS A 682 15.57 4.25 36.87
CA CYS A 682 14.85 4.50 38.11
C CYS A 682 14.50 3.19 38.86
N ASN A 683 13.87 2.25 38.12
CA ASN A 683 13.48 0.96 38.68
C ASN A 683 14.69 0.15 39.16
N LEU A 684 15.78 0.15 38.42
CA LEU A 684 17.02 -0.52 38.84
C LEU A 684 17.62 0.13 40.07
N GLY A 685 17.59 1.46 40.18
CA GLY A 685 17.94 2.19 41.42
C GLY A 685 17.11 1.75 42.60
N TYR A 686 15.80 1.61 42.42
CA TYR A 686 14.87 1.12 43.43
C TYR A 686 15.20 -0.33 43.86
N MET A 687 15.51 -1.21 42.90
CA MET A 687 15.91 -2.60 43.22
C MET A 687 17.16 -2.64 44.10
N TYR A 688 18.16 -1.78 43.81
CA TYR A 688 19.36 -1.67 44.65
C TYR A 688 19.09 -1.01 46.02
N GLU A 689 18.23 0.02 46.08
CA GLU A 689 17.91 0.68 47.35
C GLU A 689 17.28 -0.29 48.34
N TYR A 690 16.37 -1.14 47.86
CA TYR A 690 15.60 -2.03 48.78
C TYR A 690 16.11 -3.47 48.79
N GLY A 691 17.19 -3.79 48.06
CA GLY A 691 17.74 -5.12 48.01
C GLY A 691 16.80 -6.16 47.37
N ARG A 692 16.02 -5.75 46.41
CA ARG A 692 15.06 -6.64 45.70
C ARG A 692 15.73 -7.33 44.49
N GLY A 693 15.90 -8.63 44.57
CA GLY A 693 16.54 -9.41 43.52
C GLY A 693 18.05 -9.18 43.35
N VAL A 694 18.62 -8.25 44.11
CA VAL A 694 20.05 -7.93 44.21
C VAL A 694 20.36 -7.60 45.68
N SER A 695 21.65 -7.66 46.06
CA SER A 695 22.08 -7.16 47.38
C SER A 695 21.85 -5.65 47.42
N GLN A 696 21.37 -5.19 48.59
CA GLN A 696 21.19 -3.76 48.83
C GLN A 696 22.50 -2.99 48.66
N ASP A 697 22.46 -1.94 47.85
CA ASP A 697 23.62 -1.10 47.58
C ASP A 697 23.16 0.35 47.29
N TYR A 698 23.21 1.18 48.28
CA TYR A 698 22.79 2.58 48.18
C TYR A 698 23.66 3.40 47.22
N ALA A 699 24.95 3.06 47.10
CA ALA A 699 25.81 3.79 46.17
C ALA A 699 25.42 3.51 44.69
N LYS A 700 25.12 2.26 44.37
CA LYS A 700 24.58 1.92 43.02
C LYS A 700 23.18 2.48 42.81
N ALA A 701 22.34 2.49 43.87
CA ALA A 701 21.03 3.11 43.75
C ALA A 701 21.15 4.58 43.35
N VAL A 702 22.04 5.32 44.03
CA VAL A 702 22.31 6.74 43.68
C VAL A 702 22.83 6.90 42.29
N GLU A 703 23.74 6.02 41.83
CA GLU A 703 24.28 6.08 40.47
C GLU A 703 23.14 5.98 39.41
N TRP A 704 22.27 5.01 39.60
CA TRP A 704 21.16 4.77 38.65
C TRP A 704 20.08 5.85 38.77
N TYR A 705 19.70 6.28 39.94
CA TYR A 705 18.78 7.39 40.12
C TYR A 705 19.31 8.68 39.51
N ARG A 706 20.62 8.93 39.58
CA ARG A 706 21.25 10.11 38.98
C ARG A 706 21.13 10.08 37.47
N LYS A 707 21.48 8.94 36.84
CA LYS A 707 21.32 8.77 35.38
C LYS A 707 19.87 9.01 34.95
N SER A 708 18.91 8.48 35.65
CA SER A 708 17.48 8.70 35.41
C SER A 708 17.07 10.16 35.58
N ALA A 709 17.50 10.78 36.69
CA ALA A 709 17.19 12.16 37.03
C ALA A 709 17.77 13.18 36.04
N GLU A 710 18.99 12.96 35.57
CA GLU A 710 19.67 13.80 34.58
C GLU A 710 18.99 13.76 33.23
N GLN A 711 18.31 12.65 32.88
CA GLN A 711 17.45 12.54 31.71
C GLN A 711 16.07 13.18 31.93
N GLY A 712 15.79 13.75 33.09
CA GLY A 712 14.54 14.44 33.35
C GLY A 712 13.45 13.55 33.97
N ASN A 713 13.70 12.29 34.27
CA ASN A 713 12.70 11.41 34.88
C ASN A 713 12.27 11.90 36.27
N ALA A 714 10.99 12.21 36.44
CA ALA A 714 10.46 12.79 37.68
C ALA A 714 10.64 11.88 38.90
N TYR A 715 10.44 10.58 38.75
CA TYR A 715 10.66 9.61 39.86
C TYR A 715 12.14 9.49 40.20
N GLY A 716 13.02 9.40 39.18
CA GLY A 716 14.46 9.40 39.40
C GLY A 716 14.95 10.64 40.15
N GLN A 717 14.41 11.82 39.81
CA GLN A 717 14.69 13.08 40.47
C GLN A 717 14.20 13.05 41.93
N TYR A 718 12.99 12.55 42.21
CA TYR A 718 12.45 12.39 43.53
C TYR A 718 13.31 11.46 44.39
N TYR A 719 13.61 10.26 43.91
CA TYR A 719 14.41 9.30 44.67
C TYR A 719 15.84 9.82 44.92
N LEU A 720 16.45 10.47 43.94
CA LEU A 720 17.77 11.10 44.12
C LEU A 720 17.73 12.19 45.16
N GLY A 721 16.65 12.99 45.23
CA GLY A 721 16.39 13.94 46.29
C GLY A 721 16.31 13.27 47.64
N CYS A 722 15.62 12.14 47.78
CA CYS A 722 15.56 11.32 48.98
C CYS A 722 16.95 10.83 49.42
N MET A 723 17.76 10.34 48.47
CA MET A 723 19.12 9.85 48.74
C MET A 723 20.00 10.96 49.34
N TYR A 724 19.93 12.18 48.83
CA TYR A 724 20.63 13.34 49.35
C TYR A 724 20.07 13.79 50.71
N LEU A 725 18.74 13.82 50.92
CA LEU A 725 18.13 14.23 52.16
C LEU A 725 18.53 13.32 53.33
N PHE A 726 18.52 12.01 53.07
CA PHE A 726 18.77 11.02 54.12
C PHE A 726 20.24 10.56 54.20
N GLY A 727 21.10 11.02 53.32
CA GLY A 727 22.50 10.64 53.30
C GLY A 727 22.72 9.17 52.97
N ARG A 728 21.87 8.58 52.11
CA ARG A 728 21.96 7.17 51.75
C ARG A 728 22.80 7.01 50.45
N GLY A 729 23.94 6.34 50.54
CA GLY A 729 24.86 6.13 49.41
C GLY A 729 25.58 7.39 48.93
N VAL A 730 25.23 8.56 49.46
CA VAL A 730 25.88 9.86 49.25
C VAL A 730 25.93 10.62 50.60
N SER A 731 26.82 11.59 50.70
CA SER A 731 26.79 12.51 51.84
C SER A 731 25.47 13.28 51.88
N ARG A 732 24.92 13.45 53.05
CA ARG A 732 23.70 14.23 53.25
C ARG A 732 23.93 15.65 52.68
N ASP A 733 23.01 16.10 51.86
CA ASP A 733 23.06 17.42 51.25
C ASP A 733 21.61 17.89 50.96
N GLU A 734 21.09 18.63 51.90
CA GLU A 734 19.72 19.12 51.85
C GLU A 734 19.49 20.12 50.68
N ALA A 735 20.53 20.86 50.29
CA ALA A 735 20.46 21.82 49.20
C ALA A 735 20.23 21.08 47.85
N LYS A 736 21.01 20.02 47.63
CA LYS A 736 20.77 19.15 46.46
C LYS A 736 19.43 18.43 46.53
N ALA A 737 18.99 18.00 47.72
CA ALA A 737 17.69 17.41 47.89
C ALA A 737 16.57 18.36 47.43
N VAL A 738 16.61 19.61 47.86
CA VAL A 738 15.64 20.64 47.46
C VAL A 738 15.68 20.90 45.98
N GLU A 739 16.86 20.96 45.37
CA GLU A 739 17.01 21.15 43.91
C GLU A 739 16.30 20.01 43.14
N TRP A 740 16.58 18.78 43.48
CA TRP A 740 15.99 17.62 42.81
C TRP A 740 14.50 17.48 43.07
N TYR A 741 14.03 17.72 44.31
CA TYR A 741 12.59 17.75 44.61
C TYR A 741 11.86 18.81 43.82
N ARG A 742 12.46 19.99 43.64
CA ARG A 742 11.85 21.06 42.83
C ARG A 742 11.68 20.63 41.38
N LYS A 743 12.71 20.08 40.74
CA LYS A 743 12.64 19.58 39.36
C LYS A 743 11.55 18.52 39.21
N SER A 744 11.45 17.59 40.13
CA SER A 744 10.44 16.54 40.14
C SER A 744 9.02 17.09 40.44
N ALA A 745 8.87 18.00 41.37
CA ALA A 745 7.61 18.63 41.77
C ALA A 745 7.01 19.47 40.62
N GLU A 746 7.87 20.22 39.91
CA GLU A 746 7.48 20.98 38.73
C GLU A 746 6.96 20.11 37.59
N GLN A 747 7.41 18.87 37.47
CA GLN A 747 6.88 17.85 36.56
C GLN A 747 5.61 17.16 37.08
N GLY A 748 5.15 17.51 38.27
CA GLY A 748 3.89 17.01 38.82
C GLY A 748 4.02 15.81 39.77
N ASN A 749 5.21 15.34 40.12
CA ASN A 749 5.36 14.24 41.06
C ASN A 749 4.81 14.62 42.45
N ALA A 750 3.78 13.93 42.92
CA ALA A 750 3.06 14.27 44.16
C ALA A 750 3.92 14.12 45.41
N ASP A 751 4.77 13.11 45.49
CA ASP A 751 5.67 12.89 46.62
C ASP A 751 6.71 14.03 46.70
N ALA A 752 7.29 14.40 45.58
CA ALA A 752 8.24 15.52 45.50
C ALA A 752 7.57 16.86 45.88
N GLN A 753 6.34 17.10 45.43
CA GLN A 753 5.56 18.27 45.84
C GLN A 753 5.32 18.32 47.36
N TYR A 754 4.98 17.17 47.94
CA TYR A 754 4.85 17.06 49.38
C TYR A 754 6.16 17.39 50.09
N TYR A 755 7.27 16.76 49.75
CA TYR A 755 8.56 17.02 50.37
C TYR A 755 9.04 18.47 50.17
N LEU A 756 8.82 19.04 49.01
CA LEU A 756 9.14 20.43 48.73
C LEU A 756 8.26 21.37 49.60
N GLY A 757 6.99 21.02 49.80
CA GLY A 757 6.11 21.68 50.76
C GLY A 757 6.68 21.65 52.21
N CYS A 758 7.16 20.48 52.65
CA CYS A 758 7.84 20.33 53.94
C CYS A 758 9.08 21.22 54.05
N MET A 759 9.90 21.30 52.97
CA MET A 759 11.10 22.15 53.01
C MET A 759 10.78 23.63 53.20
N TYR A 760 9.70 24.13 52.58
CA TYR A 760 9.22 25.50 52.82
C TYR A 760 8.54 25.67 54.16
N ASP A 761 7.81 24.67 54.64
CA ASP A 761 7.11 24.70 55.96
C ASP A 761 8.06 24.75 57.15
N PHE A 762 9.19 24.03 57.05
CA PHE A 762 10.20 23.96 58.10
C PHE A 762 11.41 24.87 57.85
N GLY A 763 11.47 25.60 56.75
CA GLY A 763 12.60 26.46 56.40
C GLY A 763 13.90 25.69 56.20
N ILE A 764 13.84 24.48 55.66
CA ILE A 764 15.04 23.65 55.44
C ILE A 764 15.68 24.07 54.12
N VAL A 765 16.87 24.68 54.20
CA VAL A 765 17.67 25.20 53.04
C VAL A 765 16.98 26.35 52.29
N VAL A 766 15.70 26.39 52.22
CA VAL A 766 14.87 27.47 51.68
C VAL A 766 14.37 28.33 52.84
N SER A 767 14.13 29.63 52.60
CA SER A 767 13.51 30.49 53.62
C SER A 767 12.16 29.92 54.00
N LEU A 768 11.81 29.92 55.28
CA LEU A 768 10.50 29.56 55.76
C LEU A 768 9.44 30.38 54.97
N ASP A 769 8.53 29.70 54.30
CA ASP A 769 7.49 30.32 53.46
C ASP A 769 6.23 29.46 53.52
N GLU A 770 5.43 29.70 54.53
CA GLU A 770 4.21 28.93 54.76
C GLU A 770 3.22 29.01 53.60
N ALA A 771 3.19 30.13 52.85
CA ALA A 771 2.31 30.28 51.72
C ALA A 771 2.73 29.38 50.56
N LYS A 772 4.04 29.29 50.29
CA LYS A 772 4.57 28.33 49.32
C LYS A 772 4.41 26.89 49.77
N ALA A 773 4.56 26.61 51.04
CA ALA A 773 4.29 25.29 51.60
C ALA A 773 2.85 24.86 51.32
N VAL A 774 1.89 25.75 51.58
CA VAL A 774 0.47 25.50 51.22
C VAL A 774 0.26 25.26 49.74
N GLU A 775 0.93 26.03 48.87
CA GLU A 775 0.81 25.85 47.42
C GLU A 775 1.27 24.45 46.99
N TRP A 776 2.42 24.02 47.49
CA TRP A 776 2.95 22.71 47.13
C TRP A 776 2.16 21.55 47.74
N TYR A 777 1.76 21.66 49.01
CA TYR A 777 0.89 20.68 49.67
C TYR A 777 -0.47 20.58 48.93
N ARG A 778 -1.01 21.67 48.42
CA ARG A 778 -2.26 21.66 47.67
C ARG A 778 -2.10 20.88 46.35
N LYS A 779 -1.04 21.12 45.60
CA LYS A 779 -0.76 20.38 44.35
C LYS A 779 -0.66 18.88 44.61
N ALA A 780 0.04 18.46 45.67
CA ALA A 780 0.14 17.06 46.04
C ALA A 780 -1.20 16.50 46.55
N ALA A 781 -1.92 17.25 47.38
CA ALA A 781 -3.19 16.84 47.95
C ALA A 781 -4.30 16.65 46.90
N GLU A 782 -4.32 17.50 45.87
CA GLU A 782 -5.24 17.41 44.75
C GLU A 782 -5.00 16.13 43.92
N GLN A 783 -3.78 15.65 43.86
CA GLN A 783 -3.41 14.36 43.27
C GLN A 783 -3.70 13.15 44.20
N GLY A 784 -4.18 13.38 45.40
CA GLY A 784 -4.55 12.32 46.33
C GLY A 784 -3.46 11.93 47.36
N HIS A 785 -2.34 12.65 47.43
CA HIS A 785 -1.28 12.35 48.39
C HIS A 785 -1.80 12.55 49.81
N VAL A 786 -1.90 11.48 50.57
CA VAL A 786 -2.60 11.44 51.88
C VAL A 786 -1.99 12.37 52.90
N ASP A 787 -0.65 12.33 53.06
CA ASP A 787 0.04 13.20 54.03
C ASP A 787 -0.08 14.68 53.65
N ALA A 788 -0.05 15.00 52.35
CA ALA A 788 -0.27 16.37 51.90
C ALA A 788 -1.70 16.86 52.15
N GLN A 789 -2.71 15.98 52.00
CA GLN A 789 -4.10 16.29 52.39
C GLN A 789 -4.22 16.56 53.91
N TYR A 790 -3.52 15.79 54.72
CA TYR A 790 -3.47 16.02 56.17
C TYR A 790 -2.80 17.36 56.49
N GLN A 791 -1.61 17.62 55.91
CA GLN A 791 -0.88 18.88 56.18
C GLN A 791 -1.66 20.09 55.71
N LEU A 792 -2.27 20.02 54.51
CA LEU A 792 -3.12 21.11 54.03
C LEU A 792 -4.35 21.35 54.94
N GLY A 793 -4.95 20.28 55.46
CA GLY A 793 -5.99 20.35 56.50
C GLY A 793 -5.49 21.03 57.79
N TYR A 794 -4.27 20.72 58.20
CA TYR A 794 -3.62 21.32 59.38
C TYR A 794 -3.35 22.82 59.15
N MET A 795 -2.85 23.20 57.97
CA MET A 795 -2.59 24.59 57.60
C MET A 795 -3.88 25.44 57.64
N TYR A 796 -4.99 24.95 57.07
CA TYR A 796 -6.29 25.61 57.15
C TYR A 796 -6.87 25.63 58.57
N HIS A 797 -6.64 24.59 59.36
CA HIS A 797 -7.13 24.53 60.72
C HIS A 797 -6.47 25.61 61.58
N ASN A 798 -5.19 25.83 61.42
CA ASN A 798 -4.42 26.73 62.31
C ASN A 798 -4.28 28.14 61.72
N GLY A 799 -4.52 28.33 60.41
CA GLY A 799 -4.30 29.58 59.71
C GLY A 799 -2.82 29.84 59.42
N ILE A 800 -2.11 28.79 59.04
CA ILE A 800 -0.66 28.83 58.68
C ILE A 800 -0.54 28.98 57.18
N GLY A 801 0.07 30.05 56.69
CA GLY A 801 0.23 30.34 55.25
C GLY A 801 -1.05 30.61 54.49
N VAL A 802 -2.23 30.43 55.17
CA VAL A 802 -3.56 30.68 54.62
C VAL A 802 -4.49 31.23 55.71
N SER A 803 -5.57 31.87 55.31
CA SER A 803 -6.62 32.27 56.23
C SER A 803 -7.21 31.05 56.88
N LYS A 804 -7.44 31.13 58.21
CA LYS A 804 -8.02 30.05 59.02
C LYS A 804 -9.41 29.71 58.52
N ASP A 805 -9.62 28.45 58.14
CA ASP A 805 -10.88 27.95 57.58
C ASP A 805 -11.14 26.51 58.02
N HIS A 806 -11.98 26.34 59.05
CA HIS A 806 -12.30 25.02 59.58
C HIS A 806 -13.15 24.17 58.62
N THR A 807 -13.84 24.77 57.70
CA THR A 807 -14.63 24.04 56.69
C THR A 807 -13.68 23.38 55.67
N LYS A 808 -12.76 24.15 55.08
CA LYS A 808 -11.72 23.58 54.22
C LYS A 808 -10.83 22.62 54.96
N ALA A 809 -10.48 22.89 56.21
CA ALA A 809 -9.73 21.95 57.03
C ALA A 809 -10.45 20.59 57.14
N ALA A 810 -11.78 20.62 57.39
CA ALA A 810 -12.59 19.41 57.51
C ALA A 810 -12.67 18.64 56.17
N GLU A 811 -12.76 19.37 55.05
CA GLU A 811 -12.76 18.76 53.71
C GLU A 811 -11.45 17.99 53.45
N TRP A 812 -10.30 18.62 53.71
CA TRP A 812 -9.01 18.00 53.48
C TRP A 812 -8.72 16.86 54.46
N TYR A 813 -9.03 17.03 55.75
CA TYR A 813 -8.94 15.93 56.72
C TYR A 813 -9.87 14.76 56.34
N SER A 814 -11.05 15.04 55.74
CA SER A 814 -11.97 13.98 55.33
C SER A 814 -11.36 13.18 54.15
N LYS A 815 -10.70 13.85 53.23
CA LYS A 815 -9.97 13.17 52.15
C LYS A 815 -8.81 12.34 52.69
N ALA A 816 -7.99 12.89 53.58
CA ALA A 816 -6.89 12.18 54.20
C ALA A 816 -7.38 10.96 55.00
N ALA A 817 -8.46 11.12 55.80
CA ALA A 817 -9.07 10.03 56.57
C ALA A 817 -9.62 8.90 55.66
N LYS A 818 -10.17 9.22 54.50
CA LYS A 818 -10.58 8.24 53.47
C LYS A 818 -9.37 7.54 52.86
N GLY A 819 -8.25 8.25 52.70
CA GLY A 819 -6.98 7.71 52.24
C GLY A 819 -6.24 6.87 53.30
N GLY A 820 -6.77 6.78 54.51
CA GLY A 820 -6.22 5.92 55.56
C GLY A 820 -5.57 6.68 56.73
N ASP A 821 -5.44 8.01 56.69
CA ASP A 821 -4.80 8.78 57.74
C ASP A 821 -5.58 8.69 59.08
N VAL A 822 -4.94 8.15 60.10
CA VAL A 822 -5.53 7.94 61.43
C VAL A 822 -5.65 9.27 62.20
N SER A 823 -4.69 10.17 62.03
CA SER A 823 -4.66 11.48 62.73
C SER A 823 -5.81 12.35 62.23
N ALA A 824 -6.07 12.37 60.95
CA ALA A 824 -7.21 13.06 60.35
C ALA A 824 -8.55 12.51 60.85
N ARG A 825 -8.70 11.19 60.99
CA ARG A 825 -9.90 10.55 61.57
C ARG A 825 -10.12 10.99 63.01
N ASN A 826 -9.06 11.02 63.84
CA ASN A 826 -9.12 11.42 65.24
C ASN A 826 -9.50 12.91 65.37
N ILE A 827 -8.95 13.78 64.52
CA ILE A 827 -9.29 15.20 64.52
C ILE A 827 -10.78 15.39 64.19
N LEU A 828 -11.26 14.77 63.08
CA LEU A 828 -12.65 14.87 62.65
C LEU A 828 -13.67 14.32 63.67
N SER A 829 -13.29 13.35 64.48
CA SER A 829 -14.15 12.78 65.53
C SER A 829 -14.22 13.64 66.76
N SER A 830 -13.25 14.52 66.97
CA SER A 830 -13.10 15.36 68.10
C SER A 830 -14.29 16.35 68.34
N PRO A 831 -14.93 16.40 69.46
CA PRO A 831 -16.05 17.33 69.71
C PRO A 831 -15.65 18.80 69.53
N LYS A 832 -14.43 19.15 69.90
CA LYS A 832 -13.88 20.52 69.81
C LYS A 832 -13.72 20.96 68.37
N PHE A 833 -13.31 20.03 67.42
CA PHE A 833 -13.18 20.32 66.04
C PHE A 833 -14.55 20.41 65.28
N LYS A 834 -15.47 19.52 65.65
CA LYS A 834 -16.84 19.54 65.13
C LYS A 834 -17.55 20.84 65.48
N PHE A 835 -17.41 21.33 66.68
CA PHE A 835 -17.98 22.60 67.16
C PHE A 835 -17.39 23.79 66.44
N LYS A 836 -16.05 23.82 66.13
CA LYS A 836 -15.39 24.88 65.42
C LYS A 836 -15.83 24.90 64.00
N THR A 837 -15.93 23.74 63.32
CA THR A 837 -16.41 23.62 61.93
C THR A 837 -17.86 24.06 61.80
N PHE A 838 -18.71 23.74 62.79
CA PHE A 838 -20.10 24.18 62.83
C PHE A 838 -20.21 25.70 62.91
N ILE A 839 -19.43 26.32 63.79
CA ILE A 839 -19.41 27.78 63.96
C ILE A 839 -18.92 28.45 62.68
N THR A 840 -17.87 27.96 62.04
CA THR A 840 -17.37 28.52 60.79
C THR A 840 -18.43 28.44 59.65
N LYS A 841 -19.24 27.37 59.62
CA LYS A 841 -20.37 27.26 58.66
C LYS A 841 -21.52 28.23 58.91
N ILE A 842 -21.69 28.68 60.11
CA ILE A 842 -22.75 29.65 60.51
C ILE A 842 -22.31 31.08 60.12
N PHE A 843 -21.05 31.40 60.28
CA PHE A 843 -20.51 32.76 60.14
C PHE A 843 -19.83 33.06 58.79
N ASN A 844 -19.65 32.05 57.89
CA ASN A 844 -19.34 32.19 56.47
C ASN A 844 -20.58 31.88 55.60
#